data_ff5a6f04e878b0d8fccca5e3db533ff6
#
_entry.id   ff5a6f04e878b0d8fccca5e3db533ff6
#
_cell.length_a   1.000
_cell.length_b   1.000
_cell.length_c   1.000
_cell.angle_alpha   90.00
_cell.angle_beta   90.00
_cell.angle_gamma   90.00
#
_symmetry.space_group_name_H-M   'P 1'
#
loop_
_entity.id
_entity.type
_entity.pdbx_description
1 polymer ?
#
loop_
_entity_poly.entity_id
_entity_poly.type
_entity_poly.pdbx_seq_one_letter_code
_entity_poly.pdbx_strand_id
1 'polypeptide(L)'
;MEKEAWDGGFRRRLPAYDAGVGGASSPAGHMHQPGKPIGFLAARNTPYAKKVLSKRLLLFTLFGLPLVIIFNLFLICIPILWGVANHTLAVSVMHIYAANITEPSDQGFVLTMEGQVKKAGVFPAQLYFREPVYVTWNTVPTTDQPMRELTLGHFPLERIGVAAGHGRLKQLTRFNITDLAGFTEFTRYMIGTKEFTWRLTCNNVHIEAFNFLPTFKNLKLTKDVIFNGMDNFENVKIIDFKLPGADPQGGITFEALTQLENPSPFGIQLGILNLDLFAYDQLLGPGMSSMLNVTPGVNYVTLRGRLLPQTNNQSALSILGNIFTKYINYEITPTVAVGRNVTLPDGNGASWLAEGIKVLRINVPFQAPEPIHPIKSILIKRFNLTYGPHSNAYGPDASSDALSAELALPFGFPLRVISTTNEITIVDEKNNKPITTVNGVKSPAETELNVVSTDQTEGTIYLTLNPSSMSLPEQSDEARREFEMFQKEFTFTKEDIKLFNGSSRSLSETPVGTVLLNGIKFSVESGLLGLQGLNQYPTLILGVDVVGGTRANINLNVNTSIYNPSNVNLGVGDTTLLMVYEIVVGSVTLPNMRLNIGNNTLQATSKFNPNAGPQGLNMLNRYISGLDTHLNISGYEDSTHIASLKPAFSAVRVNTTLPGLKTKLVQSASLKVLESTGITDDVAQTQVSLDNPFTSPISITHIVSNVTSHGLFLASLDTDTQYDASGKGISKSPLMNLHINLFPPDLFALVRRYALNAGESVEQLDGIMKIGGYTYSETTDANTQPTGSSGNQRRYI
;
A
#
# COMPACT_ATOMS: atom_id res chain seq x y z
N MET A 1 46.92 1.35 4.61
CA MET A 1 47.15 2.58 3.82
C MET A 1 45.90 3.40 3.92
N GLU A 2 46.11 4.36 4.73
CA GLU A 2 45.57 5.74 4.81
C GLU A 2 44.06 5.82 4.97
N LYS A 3 43.51 6.11 6.17
CA LYS A 3 43.54 7.32 7.01
C LYS A 3 43.07 8.55 6.24
N GLU A 4 41.89 9.00 6.51
CA GLU A 4 41.69 10.37 7.00
C GLU A 4 40.37 10.52 7.77
N ALA A 5 40.52 11.06 8.96
CA ALA A 5 39.51 11.49 9.88
C ALA A 5 39.05 12.92 9.49
N TRP A 6 37.79 13.21 9.70
CA TRP A 6 37.37 14.61 9.89
C TRP A 6 36.43 14.76 11.08
N ASP A 7 36.96 15.49 12.02
CA ASP A 7 36.37 16.05 13.22
C ASP A 7 35.73 17.41 12.87
N GLY A 8 34.64 17.81 13.52
CA GLY A 8 34.07 19.16 13.36
C GLY A 8 32.65 19.24 13.91
N GLY A 9 32.39 19.41 15.16
CA GLY A 9 32.30 20.67 15.85
C GLY A 9 30.97 21.39 15.63
N PHE A 10 29.93 21.04 16.41
CA PHE A 10 28.66 21.81 16.47
C PHE A 10 28.85 23.08 17.29
N ARG A 11 28.75 24.23 16.68
CA ARG A 11 28.46 25.51 17.34
C ARG A 11 27.07 26.02 16.98
N ARG A 12 26.25 26.17 18.01
CA ARG A 12 25.02 26.95 17.99
C ARG A 12 25.27 28.39 17.57
N ARG A 13 24.43 28.91 16.70
CA ARG A 13 24.18 30.37 16.60
C ARG A 13 22.69 30.66 16.58
N LEU A 14 22.26 31.43 17.53
CA LEU A 14 21.01 32.20 17.55
C LEU A 14 21.14 33.36 16.55
N PRO A 15 20.10 33.78 15.88
CA PRO A 15 20.06 35.10 15.25
C PRO A 15 19.44 36.14 16.15
N ALA A 16 20.09 37.27 16.12
CA ALA A 16 19.74 38.53 16.79
C ALA A 16 18.57 39.22 16.09
N TYR A 17 17.88 39.97 16.91
CA TYR A 17 16.93 41.01 16.50
C TYR A 17 17.56 42.06 15.61
N ASP A 18 16.81 42.52 14.62
CA ASP A 18 16.93 43.94 14.21
C ASP A 18 15.56 44.58 13.95
N ALA A 19 15.44 45.80 14.37
CA ALA A 19 14.23 46.60 14.39
C ALA A 19 14.17 47.53 13.18
N GLY A 20 12.98 47.87 12.74
CA GLY A 20 12.77 48.95 11.75
C GLY A 20 11.31 49.11 11.37
N VAL A 21 10.67 49.94 12.11
CA VAL A 21 9.86 51.16 11.85
C VAL A 21 9.11 51.24 10.50
N GLY A 22 7.81 51.47 10.61
CA GLY A 22 7.09 52.37 9.72
C GLY A 22 5.72 51.98 9.17
N GLY A 23 4.67 52.66 9.70
CA GLY A 23 3.64 53.26 8.89
C GLY A 23 2.26 52.61 8.76
N ALA A 24 1.37 53.06 9.60
CA ALA A 24 -0.03 53.50 9.39
C ALA A 24 -0.95 52.85 8.34
N SER A 25 -2.06 52.31 8.76
CA SER A 25 -3.45 52.80 8.58
C SER A 25 -4.49 51.71 8.77
N SER A 26 -5.44 51.97 9.65
CA SER A 26 -6.74 51.25 9.80
C SER A 26 -7.68 51.59 8.61
N PRO A 27 -8.84 50.93 8.39
CA PRO A 27 -9.82 50.53 9.42
C PRO A 27 -10.66 49.25 9.19
N ALA A 28 -11.27 48.83 10.31
CA ALA A 28 -12.63 48.28 10.49
C ALA A 28 -13.09 46.99 9.79
N GLY A 29 -13.60 46.08 10.63
CA GLY A 29 -14.62 45.14 10.18
C GLY A 29 -14.70 43.82 10.96
N HIS A 30 -15.53 43.82 11.99
CA HIS A 30 -16.39 42.72 12.49
C HIS A 30 -15.87 41.26 12.78
N MET A 31 -15.96 40.95 14.07
CA MET A 31 -16.57 39.76 14.69
C MET A 31 -16.26 38.34 14.17
N HIS A 32 -15.58 37.55 14.97
CA HIS A 32 -16.14 36.33 15.60
C HIS A 32 -15.13 35.77 16.58
N GLN A 33 -15.62 35.52 17.81
CA GLN A 33 -14.85 34.81 18.84
C GLN A 33 -14.76 33.33 18.47
N PRO A 34 -13.64 32.68 18.75
CA PRO A 34 -13.64 31.27 19.13
C PRO A 34 -13.14 31.09 20.56
N GLY A 35 -13.69 30.08 21.18
CA GLY A 35 -13.61 29.73 22.57
C GLY A 35 -12.19 29.60 23.15
N LYS A 36 -12.12 29.91 24.41
CA LYS A 36 -10.96 29.78 25.28
C LYS A 36 -10.56 28.29 25.44
N PRO A 37 -9.27 27.94 25.33
CA PRO A 37 -8.78 26.73 25.98
C PRO A 37 -8.65 26.96 27.47
N ILE A 38 -9.09 25.99 28.25
CA ILE A 38 -8.95 25.93 29.71
C ILE A 38 -7.46 25.73 30.01
N GLY A 39 -6.80 26.80 30.36
CA GLY A 39 -5.44 26.74 30.90
C GLY A 39 -5.48 26.39 32.37
N PHE A 40 -4.70 25.40 32.78
CA PHE A 40 -4.38 25.10 34.17
C PHE A 40 -3.79 26.34 34.83
N LEU A 41 -4.48 26.86 35.84
CA LEU A 41 -3.98 27.91 36.71
C LEU A 41 -2.92 27.34 37.67
N ALA A 42 -1.67 27.49 37.32
CA ALA A 42 -0.63 27.54 38.35
C ALA A 42 -0.89 28.76 39.24
N ALA A 43 -1.16 28.53 40.50
CA ALA A 43 -1.34 29.61 41.46
C ALA A 43 -0.06 30.43 41.57
N ARG A 44 0.00 31.53 40.86
CA ARG A 44 0.98 32.56 41.12
C ARG A 44 0.60 33.26 42.44
N ASN A 45 1.43 33.10 43.46
CA ASN A 45 1.37 33.95 44.66
C ASN A 45 1.43 35.41 44.25
N THR A 46 0.30 36.05 44.11
CA THR A 46 0.25 37.47 43.94
C THR A 46 0.54 38.14 45.30
N PRO A 47 1.37 39.17 45.36
CA PRO A 47 1.68 39.90 46.61
C PRO A 47 0.43 40.50 47.29
N TYR A 48 -0.72 40.53 46.60
CA TYR A 48 -1.98 41.03 47.13
C TYR A 48 -2.62 40.05 48.13
N ALA A 49 -2.50 38.74 47.92
CA ALA A 49 -2.99 37.75 48.89
C ALA A 49 -2.17 37.76 50.19
N LYS A 50 -0.85 37.99 50.10
CA LYS A 50 0.01 38.15 51.27
C LYS A 50 -0.30 39.47 52.07
N LYS A 51 -0.66 40.55 51.36
CA LYS A 51 -1.02 41.81 52.03
C LYS A 51 -2.42 41.72 52.70
N VAL A 52 -3.37 41.00 52.07
CA VAL A 52 -4.72 40.82 52.66
C VAL A 52 -4.66 39.86 53.85
N LEU A 53 -3.86 38.80 53.73
CA LEU A 53 -3.69 37.84 54.84
C LEU A 53 -2.91 38.46 55.98
N SER A 54 -1.85 39.27 55.74
CA SER A 54 -1.10 39.94 56.75
C SER A 54 -1.90 41.09 57.40
N LYS A 55 -2.74 41.81 56.65
CA LYS A 55 -3.64 42.83 57.19
C LYS A 55 -4.77 42.22 58.01
N ARG A 56 -5.33 41.08 57.61
CA ARG A 56 -6.31 40.33 58.42
C ARG A 56 -5.67 39.70 59.66
N LEU A 57 -4.45 39.21 59.52
CA LEU A 57 -3.67 38.68 60.62
C LEU A 57 -3.30 39.82 61.60
N LEU A 58 -2.90 41.02 61.08
CA LEU A 58 -2.58 42.20 61.84
C LEU A 58 -3.83 42.80 62.55
N LEU A 59 -4.98 42.79 61.85
CA LEU A 59 -6.24 43.20 62.50
C LEU A 59 -6.67 42.21 63.57
N PHE A 60 -6.49 40.92 63.35
CA PHE A 60 -6.79 39.84 64.31
C PHE A 60 -5.82 39.90 65.52
N THR A 61 -4.53 40.20 65.33
CA THR A 61 -3.56 40.33 66.40
C THR A 61 -3.75 41.64 67.18
N LEU A 62 -4.16 42.78 66.55
CA LEU A 62 -4.36 44.08 67.19
C LEU A 62 -5.68 44.15 67.94
N PHE A 63 -6.74 43.50 67.53
CA PHE A 63 -8.06 43.55 68.11
C PHE A 63 -8.50 42.26 68.80
N GLY A 64 -8.08 41.11 68.27
CA GLY A 64 -8.45 39.78 68.76
C GLY A 64 -7.67 39.37 70.05
N LEU A 65 -6.36 39.79 70.14
CA LEU A 65 -5.53 39.43 71.28
C LEU A 65 -6.02 40.03 72.60
N PRO A 66 -6.42 41.31 72.68
CA PRO A 66 -7.01 41.90 73.91
C PRO A 66 -8.39 41.26 74.22
N LEU A 67 -9.18 41.01 73.19
CA LEU A 67 -10.52 40.39 73.37
C LEU A 67 -10.42 38.93 73.85
N VAL A 68 -9.43 38.24 73.42
CA VAL A 68 -9.15 36.86 73.82
C VAL A 68 -8.56 36.81 75.23
N ILE A 69 -7.71 37.74 75.59
CA ILE A 69 -7.20 37.89 76.96
C ILE A 69 -8.33 38.19 77.90
N ILE A 70 -9.24 39.08 77.50
CA ILE A 70 -10.43 39.41 78.23
C ILE A 70 -11.39 38.20 78.25
N PHE A 71 -11.58 37.48 77.22
CA PHE A 71 -12.45 36.34 77.13
C PHE A 71 -11.87 35.12 77.92
N ASN A 72 -10.55 34.89 77.88
CA ASN A 72 -9.89 33.85 78.65
C ASN A 72 -9.88 34.09 80.13
N LEU A 73 -9.83 35.38 80.54
CA LEU A 73 -10.01 35.74 81.93
C LEU A 73 -11.44 35.47 82.43
N PHE A 74 -12.42 35.45 81.58
CA PHE A 74 -13.81 35.16 81.88
C PHE A 74 -14.15 33.66 81.84
N LEU A 75 -13.40 32.89 81.05
CA LEU A 75 -13.63 31.45 80.91
C LEU A 75 -12.67 30.57 81.71
N ILE A 76 -12.51 30.89 82.91
CA ILE A 76 -11.75 30.10 83.88
C ILE A 76 -12.46 28.79 84.25
N CYS A 77 -13.47 28.38 83.44
CA CYS A 77 -14.12 27.10 83.64
C CYS A 77 -13.48 26.11 82.66
N ILE A 78 -12.49 25.29 83.09
CA ILE A 78 -11.82 24.18 82.41
C ILE A 78 -12.78 23.32 81.59
N PRO A 79 -14.01 22.99 81.98
CA PRO A 79 -14.98 22.21 81.24
C PRO A 79 -15.44 22.91 79.92
N ILE A 80 -15.58 24.23 79.89
CA ILE A 80 -16.05 25.01 78.78
C ILE A 80 -14.94 25.02 77.71
N LEU A 81 -13.71 25.32 78.09
CA LEU A 81 -12.54 25.28 77.22
C LEU A 81 -12.26 23.89 76.67
N TRP A 82 -12.47 22.86 77.52
CA TRP A 82 -12.38 21.45 77.06
C TRP A 82 -13.49 21.13 75.99
N GLY A 83 -14.73 21.57 76.21
CA GLY A 83 -15.81 21.49 75.26
C GLY A 83 -15.57 22.19 73.95
N VAL A 84 -15.00 23.40 73.99
CA VAL A 84 -14.59 24.19 72.80
C VAL A 84 -13.48 23.45 72.03
N ALA A 85 -12.47 22.92 72.73
CA ALA A 85 -11.37 22.19 72.09
C ALA A 85 -11.91 20.90 71.45
N ASN A 86 -12.79 20.17 72.10
CA ASN A 86 -13.40 18.94 71.53
C ASN A 86 -14.30 19.27 70.30
N HIS A 87 -15.11 20.34 70.42
CA HIS A 87 -15.95 20.76 69.29
C HIS A 87 -15.09 21.23 68.13
N THR A 88 -14.04 21.99 68.34
CA THR A 88 -13.11 22.44 67.29
C THR A 88 -12.45 21.22 66.66
N LEU A 89 -12.00 20.24 67.43
CA LEU A 89 -11.47 19.00 66.93
C LEU A 89 -12.53 18.23 66.10
N ALA A 90 -13.78 18.19 66.55
CA ALA A 90 -14.87 17.52 65.83
C ALA A 90 -15.22 18.17 64.50
N VAL A 91 -15.25 19.51 64.37
CA VAL A 91 -15.60 20.23 63.14
C VAL A 91 -14.41 20.44 62.19
N SER A 92 -13.18 20.19 62.66
CA SER A 92 -12.01 20.28 61.78
C SER A 92 -12.12 19.24 60.64
N VAL A 93 -11.61 19.61 59.44
CA VAL A 93 -11.62 18.76 58.26
C VAL A 93 -10.18 18.44 57.88
N MET A 94 -9.90 17.15 57.74
CA MET A 94 -8.60 16.66 57.29
C MET A 94 -8.65 16.34 55.78
N HIS A 95 -7.78 16.95 55.01
CA HIS A 95 -7.55 16.63 53.60
C HIS A 95 -6.15 16.07 53.45
N ILE A 96 -6.05 14.83 52.99
CA ILE A 96 -4.80 14.21 52.57
C ILE A 96 -4.77 14.22 51.05
N TYR A 97 -3.77 14.89 50.44
CA TYR A 97 -3.67 15.06 49.01
C TYR A 97 -2.53 14.25 48.39
N ALA A 98 -1.67 13.63 49.23
CA ALA A 98 -0.68 12.64 48.81
C ALA A 98 -0.41 11.67 49.97
N ALA A 99 -0.37 10.38 49.65
CA ALA A 99 -0.05 9.31 50.54
C ALA A 99 0.75 8.24 49.80
N ASN A 100 2.03 8.04 50.13
CA ASN A 100 2.86 7.05 49.44
C ASN A 100 3.10 5.85 50.35
N ILE A 101 2.87 4.65 49.77
CA ILE A 101 3.09 3.36 50.41
C ILE A 101 4.38 2.78 49.84
N THR A 102 5.38 2.61 50.69
CA THR A 102 6.67 1.99 50.38
C THR A 102 6.96 0.84 51.34
N GLU A 103 7.85 -0.06 50.96
CA GLU A 103 8.23 -1.27 51.70
C GLU A 103 7.00 -2.09 52.20
N PRO A 104 6.10 -2.48 51.24
CA PRO A 104 4.92 -3.25 51.63
C PRO A 104 5.29 -4.65 52.11
N SER A 105 4.64 -5.07 53.19
CA SER A 105 4.75 -6.41 53.82
C SER A 105 3.41 -6.83 54.43
N ASP A 106 3.27 -8.08 54.86
CA ASP A 106 2.05 -8.56 55.49
C ASP A 106 1.81 -7.96 56.89
N GLN A 107 2.88 -7.42 57.48
CA GLN A 107 2.79 -6.77 58.80
C GLN A 107 2.49 -5.26 58.69
N GLY A 108 2.72 -4.66 57.52
CA GLY A 108 2.51 -3.23 57.32
C GLY A 108 3.42 -2.63 56.26
N PHE A 109 3.54 -1.33 56.22
CA PHE A 109 4.30 -0.56 55.26
C PHE A 109 4.73 0.78 55.82
N VAL A 110 5.67 1.41 55.13
CA VAL A 110 6.06 2.80 55.39
C VAL A 110 5.07 3.71 54.66
N LEU A 111 4.44 4.62 55.37
CA LEU A 111 3.44 5.57 54.89
C LEU A 111 3.96 7.00 55.00
N THR A 112 4.14 7.64 53.83
CA THR A 112 4.43 9.07 53.76
C THR A 112 3.14 9.80 53.41
N MET A 113 2.70 10.72 54.28
CA MET A 113 1.44 11.45 54.08
C MET A 113 1.71 12.96 53.98
N GLU A 114 1.07 13.61 53.04
CA GLU A 114 1.01 15.05 52.93
C GLU A 114 -0.45 15.51 52.92
N GLY A 115 -0.77 16.49 53.76
CA GLY A 115 -2.14 16.93 53.87
C GLY A 115 -2.30 18.28 54.56
N GLN A 116 -3.53 18.66 54.80
CA GLN A 116 -3.90 19.90 55.47
C GLN A 116 -5.11 19.67 56.37
N VAL A 117 -5.03 20.16 57.60
CA VAL A 117 -6.18 20.29 58.46
C VAL A 117 -6.77 21.70 58.29
N LYS A 118 -8.07 21.75 58.00
CA LYS A 118 -8.85 23.00 57.88
C LYS A 118 -9.87 23.14 58.96
N LYS A 119 -10.37 24.34 59.23
CA LYS A 119 -11.35 24.64 60.29
C LYS A 119 -10.87 24.20 61.70
N ALA A 120 -9.57 24.29 61.95
CA ALA A 120 -8.93 23.82 63.19
C ALA A 120 -8.95 24.88 64.28
N GLY A 121 -9.89 25.82 64.25
CA GLY A 121 -9.99 26.93 65.20
C GLY A 121 -9.13 28.13 64.83
N VAL A 122 -9.39 29.28 65.44
CA VAL A 122 -8.70 30.53 65.15
C VAL A 122 -7.36 30.72 65.85
N PHE A 123 -7.15 29.92 66.91
CA PHE A 123 -5.98 30.07 67.80
C PHE A 123 -4.84 29.12 67.41
N PRO A 124 -3.59 29.54 67.57
CA PRO A 124 -2.47 28.59 67.38
C PRO A 124 -2.54 27.52 68.48
N ALA A 125 -2.41 26.26 68.05
CA ALA A 125 -2.42 25.08 68.88
C ALA A 125 -1.51 23.96 68.36
N GLN A 126 -1.03 23.16 69.30
CA GLN A 126 -0.30 21.89 69.00
C GLN A 126 -1.17 20.69 69.40
N LEU A 127 -1.38 19.79 68.49
CA LEU A 127 -2.06 18.52 68.70
C LEU A 127 -1.02 17.41 68.89
N TYR A 128 -1.07 16.70 70.01
CA TYR A 128 -0.21 15.55 70.31
C TYR A 128 -1.05 14.29 70.34
N PHE A 129 -0.67 13.30 69.63
CA PHE A 129 -1.32 12.01 69.59
C PHE A 129 -0.58 11.08 70.56
N ARG A 130 -1.20 10.69 71.66
CA ARG A 130 -0.59 9.84 72.72
C ARG A 130 -0.86 8.37 72.50
N GLU A 131 -1.76 8.04 71.59
CA GLU A 131 -2.08 6.70 71.07
C GLU A 131 -2.01 6.68 69.58
N PRO A 132 -1.76 5.55 68.94
CA PRO A 132 -1.81 5.44 67.47
C PRO A 132 -3.20 5.83 66.91
N VAL A 133 -3.22 6.32 65.71
CA VAL A 133 -4.45 6.55 64.95
C VAL A 133 -4.86 5.23 64.30
N TYR A 134 -6.05 4.74 64.65
CA TYR A 134 -6.65 3.54 64.05
C TYR A 134 -7.41 3.92 62.80
N VAL A 135 -7.29 3.07 61.78
CA VAL A 135 -7.97 3.22 60.49
C VAL A 135 -9.02 2.12 60.38
N THR A 136 -10.29 2.53 60.24
CA THR A 136 -11.37 1.58 59.92
C THR A 136 -11.99 1.90 58.58
N TRP A 137 -12.56 0.89 57.94
CA TRP A 137 -13.29 0.99 56.71
C TRP A 137 -14.57 0.19 56.77
N ASN A 138 -15.65 0.75 56.23
CA ASN A 138 -16.94 0.08 56.12
C ASN A 138 -17.05 -0.66 54.77
N THR A 139 -17.30 -1.96 54.82
CA THR A 139 -17.52 -2.75 53.61
C THR A 139 -18.81 -2.31 52.91
N VAL A 140 -18.80 -2.44 51.56
CA VAL A 140 -20.02 -2.18 50.78
C VAL A 140 -20.99 -3.34 51.02
N PRO A 141 -22.26 -3.10 51.40
CA PRO A 141 -23.22 -4.15 51.57
C PRO A 141 -23.51 -4.84 50.23
N THR A 142 -23.51 -6.16 50.25
CA THR A 142 -23.95 -7.00 49.12
C THR A 142 -25.22 -7.75 49.48
N THR A 143 -25.86 -8.42 48.50
CA THR A 143 -27.09 -9.21 48.74
C THR A 143 -26.91 -10.23 49.87
N ASP A 144 -25.68 -10.76 50.02
CA ASP A 144 -25.36 -11.86 50.93
C ASP A 144 -24.63 -11.43 52.21
N GLN A 145 -24.12 -10.18 52.28
CA GLN A 145 -23.33 -9.69 53.39
C GLN A 145 -23.73 -8.26 53.79
N PRO A 146 -24.08 -8.04 55.06
CA PRO A 146 -24.36 -6.70 55.57
C PRO A 146 -23.05 -5.89 55.68
N MET A 147 -23.21 -4.57 55.74
CA MET A 147 -22.10 -3.66 56.00
C MET A 147 -21.38 -4.04 57.30
N ARG A 148 -20.07 -4.17 57.25
CA ARG A 148 -19.18 -4.45 58.39
C ARG A 148 -18.13 -3.36 58.50
N GLU A 149 -17.83 -2.94 59.72
CA GLU A 149 -16.70 -2.07 59.99
C GLU A 149 -15.46 -2.94 60.24
N LEU A 150 -14.43 -2.81 59.44
CA LEU A 150 -13.17 -3.53 59.52
C LEU A 150 -12.07 -2.58 60.03
N THR A 151 -11.31 -3.03 61.05
CA THR A 151 -10.14 -2.30 61.53
C THR A 151 -8.94 -2.71 60.71
N LEU A 152 -8.58 -1.85 59.74
CA LEU A 152 -7.50 -2.14 58.80
C LEU A 152 -6.12 -2.16 59.46
N GLY A 153 -5.89 -1.23 60.38
CA GLY A 153 -4.59 -1.09 61.03
C GLY A 153 -4.49 0.22 61.81
N HIS A 154 -3.26 0.57 62.19
CA HIS A 154 -2.98 1.78 62.92
C HIS A 154 -1.59 2.32 62.57
N PHE A 155 -1.42 3.61 62.80
CA PHE A 155 -0.12 4.27 62.65
C PHE A 155 0.10 5.35 63.73
N PRO A 156 1.33 5.53 64.25
CA PRO A 156 1.65 6.64 65.12
C PRO A 156 1.62 7.95 64.34
N LEU A 157 0.96 8.94 64.89
CA LEU A 157 0.93 10.29 64.34
C LEU A 157 1.69 11.21 65.27
N GLU A 158 2.63 11.98 64.73
CA GLU A 158 3.34 12.96 65.54
C GLU A 158 2.46 14.20 65.81
N ARG A 159 3.05 15.22 66.33
CA ARG A 159 2.35 16.47 66.57
C ARG A 159 1.91 17.16 65.28
N ILE A 160 0.75 17.78 65.29
CA ILE A 160 0.25 18.66 64.26
C ILE A 160 0.12 20.09 64.82
N GLY A 161 0.85 21.01 64.25
CA GLY A 161 0.69 22.43 64.57
C GLY A 161 -0.42 23.06 63.75
N VAL A 162 -1.34 23.77 64.39
CA VAL A 162 -2.41 24.50 63.73
C VAL A 162 -2.31 26.00 64.05
N ALA A 163 -2.56 26.84 63.10
CA ALA A 163 -2.59 28.29 63.22
C ALA A 163 -3.61 28.89 62.26
N ALA A 164 -4.36 29.90 62.76
CA ALA A 164 -5.35 30.61 61.95
C ALA A 164 -6.33 29.70 61.21
N GLY A 165 -6.75 28.59 61.81
CA GLY A 165 -7.70 27.63 61.26
C GLY A 165 -7.11 26.56 60.35
N HIS A 166 -5.79 26.56 60.13
CA HIS A 166 -5.10 25.64 59.21
C HIS A 166 -3.93 24.93 59.93
N GLY A 167 -3.75 23.65 59.64
CA GLY A 167 -2.58 22.87 60.02
C GLY A 167 -1.99 22.13 58.81
N ARG A 168 -0.67 22.01 58.74
CA ARG A 168 0.01 21.21 57.74
C ARG A 168 0.33 19.82 58.30
N LEU A 169 -0.05 18.78 57.57
CA LEU A 169 0.34 17.44 57.85
C LEU A 169 1.44 17.04 56.86
N LYS A 170 2.62 16.71 57.36
CA LYS A 170 3.69 16.08 56.58
C LYS A 170 4.36 15.07 57.50
N GLN A 171 4.15 13.80 57.23
CA GLN A 171 4.55 12.72 58.13
C GLN A 171 5.08 11.51 57.38
N LEU A 172 6.19 10.97 57.85
CA LEU A 172 6.69 9.64 57.52
C LEU A 172 6.43 8.76 58.76
N THR A 173 5.68 7.66 58.54
CA THR A 173 5.28 6.77 59.65
C THR A 173 5.17 5.33 59.17
N ARG A 174 5.17 4.37 60.12
CA ARG A 174 4.90 2.98 59.81
C ARG A 174 3.42 2.67 60.06
N PHE A 175 2.71 2.22 59.04
CA PHE A 175 1.38 1.67 59.18
C PHE A 175 1.52 0.19 59.52
N ASN A 176 0.92 -0.25 60.64
CA ASN A 176 0.86 -1.62 61.07
C ASN A 176 -0.52 -2.19 60.77
N ILE A 177 -0.57 -3.25 59.96
CA ILE A 177 -1.81 -3.94 59.60
C ILE A 177 -2.25 -4.77 60.80
N THR A 178 -3.52 -4.62 61.20
CA THR A 178 -4.09 -5.34 62.36
C THR A 178 -4.90 -6.54 61.89
N ASP A 179 -5.66 -6.35 60.82
CA ASP A 179 -6.46 -7.41 60.18
C ASP A 179 -6.00 -7.54 58.72
N LEU A 180 -5.16 -8.54 58.46
CA LEU A 180 -4.62 -8.79 57.13
C LEU A 180 -5.72 -9.17 56.14
N ALA A 181 -6.73 -9.91 56.53
CA ALA A 181 -7.84 -10.33 55.66
C ALA A 181 -8.72 -9.11 55.30
N GLY A 182 -9.07 -8.30 56.31
CA GLY A 182 -9.81 -7.05 56.12
C GLY A 182 -9.04 -6.04 55.27
N PHE A 183 -7.71 -5.90 55.48
CA PHE A 183 -6.87 -5.04 54.65
C PHE A 183 -6.76 -5.54 53.18
N THR A 184 -6.75 -6.84 52.95
CA THR A 184 -6.80 -7.46 51.65
C THR A 184 -8.12 -7.14 50.92
N GLU A 185 -9.26 -7.27 51.63
CA GLU A 185 -10.58 -6.92 51.11
C GLU A 185 -10.66 -5.44 50.74
N PHE A 186 -10.16 -4.56 51.64
CA PHE A 186 -10.06 -3.13 51.37
C PHE A 186 -9.19 -2.82 50.14
N THR A 187 -8.02 -3.47 49.99
CA THR A 187 -7.12 -3.25 48.86
C THR A 187 -7.79 -3.60 47.54
N ARG A 188 -8.50 -4.73 47.46
CA ARG A 188 -9.29 -5.10 46.28
C ARG A 188 -10.32 -4.02 45.96
N TYR A 189 -11.01 -3.50 46.96
CA TYR A 189 -11.99 -2.43 46.78
C TYR A 189 -11.34 -1.14 46.30
N MET A 190 -10.26 -0.68 46.94
CA MET A 190 -9.52 0.55 46.62
C MET A 190 -9.02 0.59 45.17
N ILE A 191 -8.54 -0.57 44.68
CA ILE A 191 -8.04 -0.67 43.29
C ILE A 191 -9.18 -0.51 42.28
N GLY A 192 -10.37 -1.06 42.58
CA GLY A 192 -11.49 -1.09 41.63
C GLY A 192 -12.49 0.06 41.75
N THR A 193 -12.42 0.87 42.81
CA THR A 193 -13.42 1.92 43.07
C THR A 193 -12.94 3.31 42.67
N LYS A 194 -13.90 4.22 42.43
CA LYS A 194 -13.64 5.66 42.18
C LYS A 194 -13.41 6.43 43.50
N GLU A 195 -14.03 5.99 44.62
CA GLU A 195 -13.99 6.70 45.87
C GLU A 195 -14.14 5.72 47.05
N PHE A 196 -13.42 5.99 48.13
CA PHE A 196 -13.57 5.29 49.41
C PHE A 196 -13.33 6.21 50.59
N THR A 197 -13.78 5.78 51.78
CA THR A 197 -13.66 6.56 53.00
C THR A 197 -12.90 5.79 54.08
N TRP A 198 -11.82 6.40 54.62
CA TRP A 198 -11.18 5.95 55.83
C TRP A 198 -11.75 6.69 57.03
N ARG A 199 -12.12 5.95 58.04
CA ARG A 199 -12.42 6.53 59.34
C ARG A 199 -11.20 6.42 60.24
N LEU A 200 -10.68 7.59 60.66
CA LEU A 200 -9.51 7.76 61.49
C LEU A 200 -9.98 7.99 62.89
N THR A 201 -9.54 7.16 63.86
CA THR A 201 -9.92 7.28 65.30
C THR A 201 -8.69 7.31 66.18
N CYS A 202 -8.69 8.21 67.18
CA CYS A 202 -7.69 8.27 68.27
C CYS A 202 -8.38 8.74 69.53
N ASN A 203 -8.28 7.95 70.62
CA ASN A 203 -9.02 8.25 71.84
C ASN A 203 -8.25 9.14 72.82
N ASN A 204 -6.95 9.40 72.56
CA ASN A 204 -6.10 10.15 73.47
C ASN A 204 -5.30 11.24 72.75
N VAL A 205 -6.00 12.30 72.36
CA VAL A 205 -5.39 13.51 71.76
C VAL A 205 -5.22 14.59 72.79
N HIS A 206 -4.06 15.15 72.95
CA HIS A 206 -3.76 16.30 73.83
C HIS A 206 -3.61 17.53 72.94
N ILE A 207 -4.25 18.64 73.36
CA ILE A 207 -4.15 19.94 72.66
C ILE A 207 -3.50 20.95 73.58
N GLU A 208 -2.43 21.54 73.14
CA GLU A 208 -1.78 22.67 73.76
C GLU A 208 -2.07 23.95 73.00
N ALA A 209 -2.89 24.84 73.53
CA ALA A 209 -3.21 26.15 72.93
C ALA A 209 -2.72 27.23 73.91
N PHE A 210 -1.74 27.96 73.54
CA PHE A 210 -1.07 28.95 74.40
C PHE A 210 -0.28 28.36 75.62
N ASN A 211 0.90 28.88 75.83
CA ASN A 211 1.80 28.43 76.91
C ASN A 211 1.27 28.63 78.34
N PHE A 212 0.21 29.41 78.53
CA PHE A 212 -0.37 29.73 79.84
C PHE A 212 -1.68 28.96 80.20
N LEU A 213 -2.21 28.22 79.22
CA LEU A 213 -3.37 27.36 79.39
C LEU A 213 -2.96 25.90 79.70
N PRO A 214 -3.78 25.22 80.57
CA PRO A 214 -3.52 23.77 80.79
C PRO A 214 -3.69 22.97 79.42
N THR A 215 -2.91 21.92 79.30
CA THR A 215 -3.04 21.01 78.17
C THR A 215 -4.39 20.28 78.27
N PHE A 216 -5.22 20.36 77.21
CA PHE A 216 -6.47 19.61 77.12
C PHE A 216 -6.17 18.17 76.83
N LYS A 217 -6.48 17.25 77.75
CA LYS A 217 -6.13 15.84 77.67
C LYS A 217 -7.34 14.96 77.38
N ASN A 218 -7.11 13.73 76.91
CA ASN A 218 -8.12 12.68 76.62
C ASN A 218 -9.24 13.14 75.70
N LEU A 219 -8.89 13.91 74.63
CA LEU A 219 -9.82 14.26 73.60
C LEU A 219 -9.91 13.15 72.57
N LYS A 220 -11.12 12.93 72.03
CA LYS A 220 -11.37 11.91 71.05
C LYS A 220 -11.38 12.50 69.67
N LEU A 221 -10.53 12.01 68.77
CA LEU A 221 -10.55 12.29 67.33
C LEU A 221 -11.35 11.22 66.61
N THR A 222 -12.34 11.59 65.81
CA THR A 222 -12.98 10.73 64.82
C THR A 222 -13.14 11.53 63.55
N LYS A 223 -12.52 11.05 62.44
CA LYS A 223 -12.53 11.76 61.15
C LYS A 223 -12.79 10.79 60.02
N ASP A 224 -13.78 11.10 59.23
CA ASP A 224 -14.02 10.45 57.95
C ASP A 224 -13.24 11.24 56.89
N VAL A 225 -12.31 10.54 56.24
CA VAL A 225 -11.48 11.11 55.15
C VAL A 225 -11.82 10.40 53.86
N ILE A 226 -12.31 11.17 52.91
CA ILE A 226 -12.70 10.65 51.62
C ILE A 226 -11.50 10.72 50.68
N PHE A 227 -11.24 9.65 49.96
CA PHE A 227 -10.17 9.50 48.98
C PHE A 227 -10.70 9.03 47.63
N ASN A 228 -10.08 9.50 46.57
CA ASN A 228 -10.25 8.85 45.29
C ASN A 228 -9.60 7.47 45.31
N GLY A 229 -10.26 6.46 44.77
CA GLY A 229 -9.69 5.14 44.53
C GLY A 229 -8.83 5.13 43.27
N MET A 230 -8.34 3.97 42.87
CA MET A 230 -7.50 3.83 41.65
C MET A 230 -8.30 3.65 40.38
N ASP A 231 -9.59 3.36 40.47
CA ASP A 231 -10.55 3.20 39.37
C ASP A 231 -10.05 2.27 38.24
N ASN A 232 -9.41 1.14 38.63
CA ASN A 232 -8.74 0.20 37.71
C ASN A 232 -7.72 0.86 36.78
N PHE A 233 -7.20 2.03 37.12
CA PHE A 233 -6.33 2.82 36.26
C PHE A 233 -6.98 3.10 34.88
N GLU A 234 -8.17 3.68 34.86
CA GLU A 234 -8.82 4.13 33.64
C GLU A 234 -7.89 5.05 32.81
N ASN A 235 -8.11 5.16 31.48
CA ASN A 235 -7.30 5.96 30.54
C ASN A 235 -5.88 5.43 30.28
N VAL A 236 -5.71 4.13 30.25
CA VAL A 236 -4.45 3.51 29.79
C VAL A 236 -4.28 3.76 28.28
N LYS A 237 -3.08 4.21 27.90
CA LYS A 237 -2.67 4.41 26.50
C LYS A 237 -1.35 3.69 26.24
N ILE A 238 -1.28 3.00 25.12
CA ILE A 238 -0.02 2.50 24.60
C ILE A 238 0.66 3.67 23.87
N ILE A 239 1.86 4.03 24.30
CA ILE A 239 2.67 5.10 23.73
C ILE A 239 3.60 4.52 22.65
N ASP A 240 4.19 3.36 22.92
CA ASP A 240 5.03 2.62 22.00
C ASP A 240 4.78 1.14 22.19
N PHE A 241 4.81 0.39 21.08
CA PHE A 241 4.63 -1.05 21.10
C PHE A 241 5.55 -1.72 20.08
N LYS A 242 6.30 -2.71 20.55
CA LYS A 242 7.25 -3.45 19.74
C LYS A 242 7.04 -4.95 19.88
N LEU A 243 7.35 -5.65 18.79
CA LEU A 243 7.41 -7.11 18.74
C LEU A 243 8.85 -7.53 18.40
N PRO A 244 9.78 -7.49 19.37
CA PRO A 244 11.22 -7.51 19.11
C PRO A 244 11.75 -8.85 18.59
N GLY A 245 11.00 -9.94 18.72
CA GLY A 245 11.49 -11.20 18.18
C GLY A 245 10.69 -12.43 18.58
N ALA A 246 11.15 -13.57 18.10
CA ALA A 246 10.67 -14.86 18.55
C ALA A 246 11.24 -15.18 19.95
N ASP A 247 10.41 -15.72 20.83
CA ASP A 247 10.84 -16.18 22.15
C ASP A 247 11.51 -17.58 22.01
N PRO A 248 12.66 -17.83 22.67
CA PRO A 248 13.31 -19.14 22.65
C PRO A 248 12.43 -20.30 23.15
N GLN A 249 11.46 -20.02 24.00
CA GLN A 249 10.47 -21.00 24.51
C GLN A 249 9.22 -21.10 23.60
N GLY A 250 9.26 -20.45 22.44
CA GLY A 250 8.17 -20.36 21.46
C GLY A 250 7.26 -19.16 21.69
N GLY A 251 6.71 -18.65 20.58
CA GLY A 251 5.87 -17.45 20.59
C GLY A 251 6.63 -16.19 20.19
N ILE A 252 6.02 -15.03 20.41
CA ILE A 252 6.55 -13.72 20.04
C ILE A 252 6.69 -12.86 21.28
N THR A 253 7.87 -12.30 21.52
CA THR A 253 8.09 -11.33 22.60
C THR A 253 7.42 -10.00 22.25
N PHE A 254 6.94 -9.30 23.27
CA PHE A 254 6.44 -7.94 23.12
C PHE A 254 7.03 -7.01 24.19
N GLU A 255 7.16 -5.76 23.83
CA GLU A 255 7.50 -4.65 24.72
C GLU A 255 6.53 -3.51 24.46
N ALA A 256 5.93 -2.97 25.53
CA ALA A 256 4.99 -1.87 25.46
C ALA A 256 5.35 -0.79 26.45
N LEU A 257 5.51 0.46 25.99
CA LEU A 257 5.53 1.64 26.85
C LEU A 257 4.09 2.12 27.01
N THR A 258 3.61 2.06 28.25
CA THR A 258 2.22 2.34 28.57
C THR A 258 2.12 3.55 29.50
N GLN A 259 1.26 4.48 29.18
CA GLN A 259 0.85 5.56 30.06
C GLN A 259 -0.40 5.12 30.82
N LEU A 260 -0.38 5.24 32.13
CA LEU A 260 -1.55 5.03 32.99
C LEU A 260 -1.75 6.24 33.91
N GLU A 261 -2.99 6.53 34.26
CA GLU A 261 -3.35 7.60 35.17
C GLU A 261 -3.83 7.01 36.52
N ASN A 262 -3.22 7.45 37.60
CA ASN A 262 -3.66 7.13 38.95
C ASN A 262 -4.43 8.32 39.52
N PRO A 263 -5.77 8.29 39.59
CA PRO A 263 -6.58 9.36 40.13
C PRO A 263 -6.52 9.42 41.69
N SER A 264 -5.97 8.38 42.30
CA SER A 264 -5.85 8.31 43.77
C SER A 264 -4.70 9.18 44.29
N PRO A 265 -4.83 9.79 45.49
CA PRO A 265 -3.71 10.40 46.17
C PRO A 265 -2.71 9.35 46.68
N PHE A 266 -3.00 8.08 46.59
CA PHE A 266 -2.10 7.02 47.02
C PHE A 266 -1.10 6.64 45.94
N GLY A 267 0.19 6.82 46.25
CA GLY A 267 1.28 6.16 45.52
C GLY A 267 1.60 4.81 46.16
N ILE A 268 1.93 3.81 45.35
CA ILE A 268 2.27 2.47 45.86
C ILE A 268 3.50 1.93 45.16
N GLN A 269 4.45 1.43 45.94
CA GLN A 269 5.55 0.61 45.45
C GLN A 269 5.05 -0.80 45.12
N LEU A 270 4.69 -1.03 43.87
CA LEU A 270 4.13 -2.30 43.39
C LEU A 270 5.19 -3.38 43.13
N GLY A 271 6.47 -2.99 42.92
CA GLY A 271 7.47 -3.95 42.48
C GLY A 271 7.26 -4.35 41.02
N ILE A 272 7.47 -5.62 40.68
CA ILE A 272 7.20 -6.18 39.37
C ILE A 272 5.75 -6.70 39.33
N LEU A 273 4.93 -6.05 38.51
CA LEU A 273 3.55 -6.47 38.30
C LEU A 273 3.51 -7.54 37.20
N ASN A 274 2.97 -8.72 37.54
CA ASN A 274 2.74 -9.80 36.58
C ASN A 274 1.27 -9.79 36.16
N LEU A 275 1.07 -9.84 34.84
CA LEU A 275 -0.24 -9.71 34.16
C LEU A 275 -0.46 -10.89 33.19
N ASP A 276 -1.72 -11.17 32.91
CA ASP A 276 -2.15 -12.01 31.81
C ASP A 276 -2.90 -11.14 30.81
N LEU A 277 -2.46 -11.18 29.54
CA LEU A 277 -3.06 -10.41 28.45
C LEU A 277 -4.14 -11.25 27.75
N PHE A 278 -5.33 -10.70 27.62
CA PHE A 278 -6.47 -11.32 26.93
C PHE A 278 -6.98 -10.44 25.78
N ALA A 279 -7.48 -11.10 24.73
CA ALA A 279 -8.34 -10.47 23.73
C ALA A 279 -9.52 -11.40 23.45
N TYR A 280 -10.74 -10.85 23.42
CA TYR A 280 -11.97 -11.63 23.20
C TYR A 280 -12.02 -12.90 24.09
N ASP A 281 -11.68 -12.77 25.37
CA ASP A 281 -11.60 -13.84 26.37
C ASP A 281 -10.55 -14.95 26.10
N GLN A 282 -9.78 -14.82 25.04
CA GLN A 282 -8.65 -15.70 24.75
C GLN A 282 -7.38 -15.19 25.42
N LEU A 283 -6.69 -16.06 26.18
CA LEU A 283 -5.38 -15.77 26.74
C LEU A 283 -4.35 -15.64 25.59
N LEU A 284 -3.77 -14.47 25.47
CA LEU A 284 -2.69 -14.21 24.52
C LEU A 284 -1.33 -14.60 25.08
N GLY A 285 -1.11 -14.30 26.38
CA GLY A 285 0.11 -14.66 27.05
C GLY A 285 0.42 -13.81 28.30
N PRO A 286 1.50 -14.15 29.02
CA PRO A 286 1.93 -13.42 30.20
C PRO A 286 2.71 -12.16 29.85
N GLY A 287 2.55 -11.14 30.69
CA GLY A 287 3.35 -9.92 30.68
C GLY A 287 3.85 -9.57 32.08
N MET A 288 4.92 -8.82 32.15
CA MET A 288 5.46 -8.28 33.40
C MET A 288 5.86 -6.81 33.23
N SER A 289 5.70 -6.01 34.26
CA SER A 289 6.20 -4.65 34.29
C SER A 289 7.68 -4.61 34.65
N SER A 290 8.35 -3.51 34.31
CA SER A 290 9.55 -3.10 35.03
C SER A 290 9.21 -2.81 36.50
N MET A 291 10.21 -2.61 37.37
CA MET A 291 10.02 -2.16 38.71
C MET A 291 9.10 -0.93 38.77
N LEU A 292 7.93 -1.07 39.35
CA LEU A 292 6.87 -0.07 39.27
C LEU A 292 6.61 0.58 40.65
N ASN A 293 6.77 1.91 40.65
CA ASN A 293 6.26 2.77 41.73
C ASN A 293 5.15 3.64 41.13
N VAL A 294 3.91 3.31 41.46
CA VAL A 294 2.77 4.12 41.00
C VAL A 294 2.69 5.37 41.84
N THR A 295 2.68 6.54 41.24
CA THR A 295 2.49 7.82 41.89
C THR A 295 1.14 8.44 41.50
N PRO A 296 0.59 9.34 42.32
CA PRO A 296 -0.59 10.12 41.91
C PRO A 296 -0.39 10.80 40.56
N GLY A 297 -1.40 10.79 39.70
CA GLY A 297 -1.36 11.35 38.33
C GLY A 297 -0.79 10.42 37.28
N VAL A 298 -0.10 10.96 36.29
CA VAL A 298 0.39 10.21 35.12
C VAL A 298 1.65 9.42 35.44
N ASN A 299 1.62 8.13 35.09
CA ASN A 299 2.74 7.19 35.24
C ASN A 299 3.06 6.54 33.90
N TYR A 300 4.34 6.24 33.67
CA TYR A 300 4.81 5.48 32.49
C TYR A 300 5.36 4.14 32.95
N VAL A 301 4.89 3.07 32.31
CA VAL A 301 5.23 1.69 32.67
C VAL A 301 5.67 0.94 31.44
N THR A 302 6.87 0.36 31.47
CA THR A 302 7.30 -0.58 30.45
C THR A 302 6.82 -1.97 30.80
N LEU A 303 6.03 -2.56 29.93
CA LEU A 303 5.56 -3.94 30.00
C LEU A 303 6.33 -4.79 29.02
N ARG A 304 6.80 -5.95 29.44
CA ARG A 304 7.44 -6.97 28.61
C ARG A 304 6.71 -8.28 28.77
N GLY A 305 6.57 -9.02 27.69
CA GLY A 305 5.86 -10.27 27.76
C GLY A 305 6.04 -11.13 26.53
N ARG A 306 5.20 -12.13 26.42
CA ARG A 306 5.23 -13.11 25.37
C ARG A 306 3.82 -13.46 24.91
N LEU A 307 3.57 -13.39 23.62
CA LEU A 307 2.43 -14.01 22.98
C LEU A 307 2.70 -15.52 22.87
N LEU A 308 1.82 -16.33 23.41
CA LEU A 308 2.03 -17.79 23.49
C LEU A 308 1.77 -18.45 22.12
N PRO A 309 2.50 -19.53 21.78
CA PRO A 309 2.17 -20.36 20.63
C PRO A 309 0.79 -20.98 20.78
N GLN A 310 0.01 -20.98 19.68
CA GLN A 310 -1.38 -21.48 19.63
C GLN A 310 -1.56 -22.59 18.60
N THR A 311 -0.54 -23.42 18.41
CA THR A 311 -0.47 -24.40 17.33
C THR A 311 -1.64 -25.40 17.26
N ASN A 312 -2.34 -25.64 18.36
CA ASN A 312 -3.46 -26.59 18.43
C ASN A 312 -4.82 -25.93 18.66
N ASN A 313 -4.89 -24.59 18.61
CA ASN A 313 -6.12 -23.84 18.89
C ASN A 313 -6.47 -22.91 17.72
N GLN A 314 -7.27 -23.41 16.79
CA GLN A 314 -7.67 -22.66 15.61
C GLN A 314 -8.44 -21.35 15.92
N SER A 315 -9.23 -21.35 17.00
CA SER A 315 -9.95 -20.15 17.45
C SER A 315 -8.97 -19.07 17.92
N ALA A 316 -7.98 -19.44 18.72
CA ALA A 316 -6.95 -18.53 19.18
C ALA A 316 -6.07 -18.02 18.03
N LEU A 317 -5.70 -18.86 17.06
CA LEU A 317 -4.99 -18.44 15.84
C LEU A 317 -5.80 -17.45 15.01
N SER A 318 -7.11 -17.64 14.92
CA SER A 318 -8.01 -16.69 14.22
C SER A 318 -8.05 -15.34 14.94
N ILE A 319 -8.09 -15.34 16.27
CA ILE A 319 -8.05 -14.12 17.09
C ILE A 319 -6.71 -13.40 16.90
N LEU A 320 -5.58 -14.11 16.97
CA LEU A 320 -4.26 -13.54 16.74
C LEU A 320 -4.13 -12.99 15.32
N GLY A 321 -4.61 -13.69 14.30
CA GLY A 321 -4.65 -13.19 12.91
C GLY A 321 -5.44 -11.89 12.78
N ASN A 322 -6.58 -11.79 13.46
CA ASN A 322 -7.39 -10.57 13.50
C ASN A 322 -6.66 -9.42 14.23
N ILE A 323 -5.99 -9.72 15.35
CA ILE A 323 -5.19 -8.73 16.09
C ILE A 323 -4.06 -8.18 15.20
N PHE A 324 -3.28 -9.04 14.55
CA PHE A 324 -2.22 -8.61 13.64
C PHE A 324 -2.76 -7.83 12.44
N THR A 325 -3.88 -8.27 11.86
CA THR A 325 -4.54 -7.55 10.77
C THR A 325 -4.93 -6.13 11.18
N LYS A 326 -5.59 -5.99 12.32
CA LYS A 326 -6.01 -4.68 12.85
C LYS A 326 -4.81 -3.80 13.18
N TYR A 327 -3.77 -4.39 13.79
CA TYR A 327 -2.53 -3.67 14.09
C TYR A 327 -1.90 -3.09 12.82
N ILE A 328 -1.74 -3.92 11.78
CA ILE A 328 -1.18 -3.48 10.49
C ILE A 328 -2.07 -2.42 9.81
N ASN A 329 -3.39 -2.55 9.90
CA ASN A 329 -4.34 -1.60 9.33
C ASN A 329 -4.56 -0.33 10.17
N TYR A 330 -3.82 -0.14 11.28
CA TYR A 330 -4.00 0.97 12.19
C TYR A 330 -5.39 1.02 12.84
N GLU A 331 -5.96 -0.15 13.14
CA GLU A 331 -7.28 -0.31 13.75
C GLU A 331 -7.14 -0.74 15.22
N ILE A 332 -8.07 -0.28 16.08
CA ILE A 332 -8.05 -0.62 17.51
C ILE A 332 -8.54 -2.05 17.74
N THR A 333 -7.78 -2.81 18.53
CA THR A 333 -8.22 -4.08 19.11
C THR A 333 -8.42 -3.92 20.61
N PRO A 334 -9.61 -4.21 21.15
CA PRO A 334 -9.81 -4.20 22.59
C PRO A 334 -9.07 -5.39 23.22
N THR A 335 -8.14 -5.09 24.12
CA THR A 335 -7.45 -6.09 24.94
C THR A 335 -7.61 -5.76 26.42
N VAL A 336 -7.46 -6.76 27.27
CA VAL A 336 -7.59 -6.64 28.72
C VAL A 336 -6.37 -7.26 29.37
N ALA A 337 -5.68 -6.46 30.20
CA ALA A 337 -4.62 -6.95 31.05
C ALA A 337 -5.20 -7.27 32.43
N VAL A 338 -5.06 -8.49 32.87
CA VAL A 338 -5.58 -9.01 34.16
C VAL A 338 -4.41 -9.22 35.10
N GLY A 339 -4.50 -8.66 36.30
CA GLY A 339 -3.48 -8.83 37.32
C GLY A 339 -3.38 -10.28 37.80
N ARG A 340 -2.14 -10.79 37.92
CA ARG A 340 -1.86 -12.13 38.41
C ARG A 340 -1.27 -12.09 39.81
N ASN A 341 -0.17 -11.43 39.98
CA ASN A 341 0.52 -11.20 41.24
C ASN A 341 1.53 -10.06 41.13
N VAL A 342 2.19 -9.73 42.24
CA VAL A 342 3.33 -8.82 42.30
C VAL A 342 4.54 -9.52 42.86
N THR A 343 5.74 -9.12 42.45
CA THR A 343 7.01 -9.56 42.97
C THR A 343 7.78 -8.36 43.51
N LEU A 344 8.02 -8.30 44.80
CA LEU A 344 8.77 -7.22 45.43
C LEU A 344 10.28 -7.43 45.35
N PRO A 345 11.09 -6.33 45.42
CA PRO A 345 12.54 -6.42 45.24
C PRO A 345 13.29 -7.31 46.22
N ASP A 346 12.78 -7.37 47.44
CA ASP A 346 13.33 -8.12 48.56
C ASP A 346 12.89 -9.60 48.60
N GLY A 347 12.06 -10.04 47.65
CA GLY A 347 11.45 -11.36 47.63
C GLY A 347 10.42 -11.62 48.69
N ASN A 348 10.18 -10.67 49.59
CA ASN A 348 9.13 -10.76 50.59
C ASN A 348 7.76 -10.44 49.95
N GLY A 349 6.79 -11.32 50.12
CA GLY A 349 5.46 -11.10 49.60
C GLY A 349 4.65 -10.18 50.49
N ALA A 350 3.93 -9.21 49.92
CA ALA A 350 2.78 -8.58 50.54
C ALA A 350 1.53 -9.25 49.97
N SER A 351 1.01 -10.24 50.74
CA SER A 351 -0.12 -11.06 50.25
C SER A 351 -1.36 -10.24 49.96
N TRP A 352 -1.63 -9.19 50.77
CA TRP A 352 -2.73 -8.26 50.57
C TRP A 352 -2.62 -7.52 49.21
N LEU A 353 -1.40 -7.19 48.81
CA LEU A 353 -1.15 -6.48 47.55
C LEU A 353 -1.25 -7.45 46.35
N ALA A 354 -0.68 -8.66 46.49
CA ALA A 354 -0.77 -9.68 45.45
C ALA A 354 -2.23 -10.10 45.19
N GLU A 355 -3.01 -10.27 46.26
CA GLU A 355 -4.45 -10.56 46.17
C GLU A 355 -5.27 -9.36 45.69
N GLY A 356 -4.87 -8.15 46.05
CA GLY A 356 -5.46 -6.92 45.53
C GLY A 356 -5.33 -6.78 44.02
N ILE A 357 -4.17 -7.10 43.48
CA ILE A 357 -3.88 -7.01 42.03
C ILE A 357 -4.69 -8.03 41.20
N LYS A 358 -5.14 -9.14 41.76
CA LYS A 358 -5.95 -10.13 41.00
C LYS A 358 -7.31 -9.60 40.54
N VAL A 359 -7.82 -8.56 41.16
CA VAL A 359 -9.07 -7.91 40.71
C VAL A 359 -8.82 -6.88 39.60
N LEU A 360 -7.57 -6.50 39.38
CA LEU A 360 -7.20 -5.50 38.40
C LEU A 360 -7.52 -6.00 37.00
N ARG A 361 -8.34 -5.22 36.30
CA ARG A 361 -8.68 -5.43 34.89
C ARG A 361 -8.49 -4.11 34.15
N ILE A 362 -7.40 -4.02 33.38
CA ILE A 362 -7.04 -2.82 32.66
C ILE A 362 -7.47 -3.01 31.20
N ASN A 363 -8.38 -2.17 30.72
CA ASN A 363 -8.71 -2.11 29.31
C ASN A 363 -7.58 -1.40 28.58
N VAL A 364 -6.91 -2.11 27.70
CA VAL A 364 -5.80 -1.59 26.92
C VAL A 364 -6.21 -1.57 25.45
N PRO A 365 -6.51 -0.40 24.85
CA PRO A 365 -6.78 -0.32 23.43
C PRO A 365 -5.49 -0.59 22.67
N PHE A 366 -5.38 -1.78 22.07
CA PHE A 366 -4.21 -2.18 21.31
C PHE A 366 -4.32 -1.64 19.88
N GLN A 367 -3.39 -0.77 19.51
CA GLN A 367 -3.29 -0.16 18.18
C GLN A 367 -1.81 0.13 17.90
N ALA A 368 -1.43 0.15 16.63
CA ALA A 368 -0.11 0.65 16.24
C ALA A 368 0.03 2.13 16.63
N PRO A 369 1.23 2.61 17.02
CA PRO A 369 1.43 4.01 17.40
C PRO A 369 1.24 4.98 16.24
N GLU A 370 1.51 4.53 15.02
CA GLU A 370 1.35 5.29 13.76
C GLU A 370 0.87 4.39 12.63
N PRO A 371 0.31 4.96 11.54
CA PRO A 371 -0.12 4.20 10.37
C PRO A 371 1.04 3.41 9.75
N ILE A 372 0.79 2.13 9.48
CA ILE A 372 1.77 1.21 8.90
C ILE A 372 1.52 1.10 7.40
N HIS A 373 2.59 1.20 6.61
CA HIS A 373 2.58 0.94 5.18
C HIS A 373 3.43 -0.31 4.91
N PRO A 374 2.83 -1.51 5.03
CA PRO A 374 3.58 -2.77 5.02
C PRO A 374 4.17 -3.09 3.65
N ILE A 375 3.59 -2.58 2.57
CA ILE A 375 4.04 -2.76 1.20
C ILE A 375 4.65 -1.43 0.74
N LYS A 376 5.94 -1.44 0.39
CA LYS A 376 6.69 -0.26 -0.06
C LYS A 376 6.59 -0.06 -1.56
N SER A 377 6.68 -1.15 -2.31
CA SER A 377 6.61 -1.14 -3.77
C SER A 377 6.06 -2.45 -4.30
N ILE A 378 5.47 -2.42 -5.48
CA ILE A 378 5.10 -3.62 -6.25
C ILE A 378 5.80 -3.53 -7.60
N LEU A 379 6.55 -4.56 -7.95
CA LEU A 379 7.19 -4.70 -9.25
C LEU A 379 6.46 -5.76 -10.08
N ILE A 380 5.95 -5.33 -11.22
CA ILE A 380 5.29 -6.19 -12.21
C ILE A 380 6.28 -6.49 -13.33
N LYS A 381 6.93 -7.66 -13.29
CA LYS A 381 7.85 -8.09 -14.34
C LYS A 381 7.13 -8.66 -15.54
N ARG A 382 6.03 -9.36 -15.31
CA ARG A 382 5.19 -9.97 -16.34
C ARG A 382 3.74 -9.96 -15.88
N PHE A 383 2.86 -9.56 -16.77
CA PHE A 383 1.42 -9.61 -16.56
C PHE A 383 0.74 -10.21 -17.77
N ASN A 384 -0.23 -11.05 -17.58
CA ASN A 384 -1.02 -11.62 -18.66
C ASN A 384 -2.42 -11.05 -18.62
N LEU A 385 -2.87 -10.49 -19.71
CA LEU A 385 -4.21 -9.96 -19.90
C LEU A 385 -4.87 -10.66 -21.07
N THR A 386 -5.95 -11.39 -20.84
CA THR A 386 -6.57 -12.23 -21.87
C THR A 386 -8.07 -11.98 -21.94
N TYR A 387 -8.53 -11.67 -23.13
CA TYR A 387 -9.95 -11.62 -23.48
C TYR A 387 -10.33 -12.96 -24.09
N GLY A 388 -10.83 -13.86 -23.24
CA GLY A 388 -11.27 -15.18 -23.66
C GLY A 388 -12.69 -15.17 -24.24
N PRO A 389 -13.16 -16.28 -24.84
CA PRO A 389 -14.50 -16.39 -25.40
C PRO A 389 -15.63 -16.17 -24.38
N HIS A 390 -15.33 -16.35 -23.11
CA HIS A 390 -16.29 -16.21 -22.00
C HIS A 390 -16.01 -14.98 -21.12
N SER A 391 -14.93 -14.23 -21.40
CA SER A 391 -14.63 -13.01 -20.65
C SER A 391 -15.59 -11.89 -21.03
N ASN A 392 -15.99 -11.08 -20.05
CA ASN A 392 -16.71 -9.85 -20.33
C ASN A 392 -15.78 -8.88 -21.07
N ALA A 393 -16.32 -8.10 -22.02
CA ALA A 393 -15.57 -7.07 -22.72
C ALA A 393 -14.84 -6.06 -21.79
N TYR A 394 -15.38 -5.84 -20.59
CA TYR A 394 -14.82 -4.98 -19.54
C TYR A 394 -14.25 -5.77 -18.34
N GLY A 395 -14.07 -7.06 -18.49
CA GLY A 395 -13.59 -7.96 -17.45
C GLY A 395 -12.72 -9.06 -18.03
N PRO A 396 -11.54 -8.73 -18.58
CA PRO A 396 -10.59 -9.74 -19.02
C PRO A 396 -10.05 -10.56 -17.85
N ASP A 397 -9.46 -11.72 -18.18
CA ASP A 397 -8.72 -12.51 -17.21
C ASP A 397 -7.29 -11.98 -17.06
N ALA A 398 -6.88 -11.82 -15.82
CA ALA A 398 -5.56 -11.37 -15.42
C ALA A 398 -4.79 -12.48 -14.71
N SER A 399 -3.49 -12.63 -15.00
CA SER A 399 -2.61 -13.53 -14.29
C SER A 399 -1.17 -13.04 -14.31
N SER A 400 -0.35 -13.54 -13.40
CA SER A 400 1.09 -13.26 -13.39
C SER A 400 1.83 -14.36 -12.64
N ASP A 401 2.99 -14.73 -13.18
CA ASP A 401 3.95 -15.62 -12.54
C ASP A 401 5.20 -14.88 -12.01
N ALA A 402 5.24 -13.55 -12.15
CA ALA A 402 6.40 -12.74 -11.89
C ALA A 402 6.04 -11.37 -11.30
N LEU A 403 5.34 -11.39 -10.17
CA LEU A 403 5.11 -10.24 -9.31
C LEU A 403 6.05 -10.30 -8.11
N SER A 404 6.52 -9.16 -7.66
CA SER A 404 7.19 -9.06 -6.37
C SER A 404 6.76 -7.77 -5.66
N ALA A 405 6.74 -7.82 -4.33
CA ALA A 405 6.48 -6.65 -3.52
C ALA A 405 7.55 -6.54 -2.43
N GLU A 406 8.03 -5.33 -2.21
CA GLU A 406 8.92 -5.02 -1.10
C GLU A 406 8.09 -4.77 0.14
N LEU A 407 8.43 -5.47 1.21
CA LEU A 407 7.76 -5.37 2.50
C LEU A 407 8.68 -4.70 3.52
N ALA A 408 8.08 -3.86 4.37
CA ALA A 408 8.68 -3.39 5.61
C ALA A 408 7.64 -3.50 6.71
N LEU A 409 7.92 -4.39 7.66
CA LEU A 409 6.99 -4.74 8.72
C LEU A 409 7.57 -4.27 10.07
N PRO A 410 6.76 -3.65 10.95
CA PRO A 410 7.22 -3.06 12.20
C PRO A 410 7.34 -4.12 13.30
N PHE A 411 8.04 -5.23 13.04
CA PHE A 411 8.31 -6.27 14.02
C PHE A 411 9.60 -7.05 13.70
N GLY A 412 10.25 -7.55 14.74
CA GLY A 412 11.55 -8.21 14.67
C GLY A 412 11.50 -9.73 14.70
N PHE A 413 10.42 -10.37 14.22
CA PHE A 413 10.31 -11.83 14.19
C PHE A 413 10.16 -12.36 12.77
N PRO A 414 10.58 -13.61 12.50
CA PRO A 414 10.45 -14.21 11.18
C PRO A 414 8.99 -14.45 10.81
N LEU A 415 8.63 -14.09 9.59
CA LEU A 415 7.31 -14.32 9.01
C LEU A 415 7.48 -14.93 7.62
N ARG A 416 6.72 -15.98 7.32
CA ARG A 416 6.68 -16.61 6.00
C ARG A 416 5.26 -16.63 5.46
N VAL A 417 5.01 -15.93 4.38
CA VAL A 417 3.74 -15.97 3.68
C VAL A 417 3.70 -17.19 2.77
N ILE A 418 2.67 -18.04 2.94
CA ILE A 418 2.49 -19.28 2.18
C ILE A 418 1.60 -19.03 0.95
N SER A 419 0.54 -18.25 1.12
CA SER A 419 -0.40 -17.96 0.06
C SER A 419 -1.11 -16.64 0.30
N THR A 420 -1.52 -15.99 -0.80
CA THR A 420 -2.29 -14.75 -0.78
C THR A 420 -3.56 -14.87 -1.61
N THR A 421 -4.54 -14.05 -1.27
CA THR A 421 -5.72 -13.77 -2.09
C THR A 421 -5.82 -12.25 -2.10
N ASN A 422 -5.63 -11.65 -3.26
CA ASN A 422 -5.51 -10.21 -3.38
C ASN A 422 -6.70 -9.64 -4.15
N GLU A 423 -7.30 -8.60 -3.63
CA GLU A 423 -8.25 -7.75 -4.35
C GLU A 423 -7.53 -6.43 -4.63
N ILE A 424 -7.30 -6.14 -5.91
CA ILE A 424 -6.47 -5.01 -6.32
C ILE A 424 -7.29 -4.11 -7.22
N THR A 425 -7.54 -2.89 -6.81
CA THR A 425 -8.16 -1.85 -7.63
C THR A 425 -7.08 -0.96 -8.24
N ILE A 426 -7.07 -0.91 -9.55
CA ILE A 426 -6.21 0.00 -10.32
C ILE A 426 -6.91 1.36 -10.37
N VAL A 427 -6.20 2.40 -9.98
CA VAL A 427 -6.72 3.77 -9.87
C VAL A 427 -5.89 4.68 -10.76
N ASP A 428 -6.52 5.60 -11.47
CA ASP A 428 -5.82 6.63 -12.21
C ASP A 428 -5.25 7.66 -11.22
N GLU A 429 -3.94 7.83 -11.24
CA GLU A 429 -3.23 8.76 -10.35
C GLU A 429 -3.68 10.21 -10.53
N LYS A 430 -4.02 10.62 -11.77
CA LYS A 430 -4.34 12.01 -12.10
C LYS A 430 -5.66 12.50 -11.51
N ASN A 431 -6.67 11.63 -11.47
CA ASN A 431 -8.04 11.98 -11.05
C ASN A 431 -8.52 11.18 -9.84
N ASN A 432 -7.70 10.23 -9.34
CA ASN A 432 -8.00 9.31 -8.25
C ASN A 432 -9.28 8.48 -8.46
N LYS A 433 -9.62 8.19 -9.74
CA LYS A 433 -10.78 7.36 -10.08
C LYS A 433 -10.41 5.89 -10.21
N PRO A 434 -11.20 4.98 -9.65
CA PRO A 434 -10.99 3.56 -9.83
C PRO A 434 -11.33 3.15 -11.27
N ILE A 435 -10.39 2.46 -11.92
CA ILE A 435 -10.50 2.01 -13.30
C ILE A 435 -11.08 0.59 -13.36
N THR A 436 -10.47 -0.32 -12.61
CA THR A 436 -10.82 -1.75 -12.63
C THR A 436 -10.34 -2.43 -11.35
N THR A 437 -11.00 -3.50 -10.98
CA THR A 437 -10.61 -4.34 -9.84
C THR A 437 -10.24 -5.75 -10.33
N VAL A 438 -9.08 -6.22 -9.94
CA VAL A 438 -8.63 -7.61 -10.11
C VAL A 438 -9.08 -8.40 -8.89
N ASN A 439 -10.00 -9.34 -9.09
CA ASN A 439 -10.51 -10.23 -8.04
C ASN A 439 -9.66 -11.50 -7.99
N GLY A 440 -8.56 -11.41 -7.25
CA GLY A 440 -7.59 -12.48 -7.19
C GLY A 440 -8.13 -13.73 -6.49
N VAL A 441 -7.75 -14.88 -6.99
CA VAL A 441 -7.97 -16.16 -6.34
C VAL A 441 -6.76 -16.55 -5.48
N LYS A 442 -6.93 -17.53 -4.58
CA LYS A 442 -5.83 -18.02 -3.73
C LYS A 442 -4.64 -18.44 -4.59
N SER A 443 -3.51 -17.81 -4.35
CA SER A 443 -2.28 -17.99 -5.10
C SER A 443 -1.10 -18.26 -4.16
N PRO A 444 -0.10 -19.05 -4.56
CA PRO A 444 1.10 -19.28 -3.76
C PRO A 444 1.92 -18.00 -3.64
N ALA A 445 2.67 -17.90 -2.54
CA ALA A 445 3.62 -16.82 -2.29
C ALA A 445 4.88 -17.39 -1.65
N GLU A 446 6.01 -16.76 -1.93
CA GLU A 446 7.31 -17.05 -1.31
C GLU A 446 7.88 -15.78 -0.74
N THR A 447 8.49 -15.88 0.45
CA THR A 447 9.05 -14.71 1.15
C THR A 447 10.54 -14.86 1.39
N GLU A 448 11.27 -13.81 1.09
CA GLU A 448 12.67 -13.61 1.47
C GLU A 448 12.72 -12.40 2.41
N LEU A 449 12.36 -12.62 3.68
CA LEU A 449 12.35 -11.59 4.71
C LEU A 449 13.48 -11.78 5.68
N ASN A 450 14.14 -10.68 6.04
CA ASN A 450 15.22 -10.63 7.01
C ASN A 450 14.84 -9.73 8.18
N VAL A 451 15.08 -10.19 9.38
CA VAL A 451 14.99 -9.37 10.59
C VAL A 451 16.16 -8.39 10.58
N VAL A 452 15.90 -7.12 10.38
CA VAL A 452 16.91 -6.06 10.30
C VAL A 452 17.23 -5.51 11.70
N SER A 453 16.20 -5.41 12.54
CA SER A 453 16.31 -4.94 13.91
C SER A 453 15.22 -5.58 14.80
N THR A 454 15.22 -5.27 16.08
CA THR A 454 14.21 -5.74 17.03
C THR A 454 12.80 -5.22 16.75
N ASP A 455 12.66 -4.24 15.88
CA ASP A 455 11.38 -3.61 15.55
C ASP A 455 11.14 -3.53 14.04
N GLN A 456 11.98 -4.23 13.23
CA GLN A 456 11.87 -4.14 11.77
C GLN A 456 12.26 -5.43 11.07
N THR A 457 11.39 -5.90 10.21
CA THR A 457 11.64 -6.99 9.26
C THR A 457 11.37 -6.47 7.85
N GLU A 458 12.34 -6.63 6.97
CA GLU A 458 12.28 -6.18 5.58
C GLU A 458 12.62 -7.29 4.60
N GLY A 459 12.18 -7.13 3.37
CA GLY A 459 12.55 -8.02 2.27
C GLY A 459 11.50 -8.06 1.17
N THR A 460 11.54 -9.12 0.41
CA THR A 460 10.71 -9.28 -0.79
C THR A 460 9.76 -10.46 -0.64
N ILE A 461 8.53 -10.25 -1.05
CA ILE A 461 7.58 -11.33 -1.30
C ILE A 461 7.43 -11.52 -2.81
N TYR A 462 7.61 -12.75 -3.27
CA TYR A 462 7.34 -13.18 -4.64
C TYR A 462 5.94 -13.75 -4.71
N LEU A 463 5.16 -13.22 -5.62
CA LEU A 463 3.73 -13.51 -5.74
C LEU A 463 3.43 -14.10 -7.10
N THR A 464 2.60 -15.12 -7.11
CA THR A 464 1.89 -15.57 -8.29
C THR A 464 0.46 -15.05 -8.23
N LEU A 465 -0.06 -14.53 -9.32
CA LEU A 465 -1.47 -14.25 -9.50
C LEU A 465 -2.03 -15.33 -10.42
N ASN A 466 -2.72 -16.29 -9.84
CA ASN A 466 -3.47 -17.29 -10.61
C ASN A 466 -4.54 -16.61 -11.49
N PRO A 467 -4.99 -17.21 -12.59
CA PRO A 467 -6.02 -16.63 -13.44
C PRO A 467 -7.20 -16.09 -12.63
N SER A 468 -7.42 -14.81 -12.72
CA SER A 468 -8.34 -14.04 -11.89
C SER A 468 -9.14 -13.11 -12.80
N SER A 469 -10.43 -12.97 -12.55
CA SER A 469 -11.27 -12.06 -13.32
C SER A 469 -11.04 -10.61 -12.95
N MET A 470 -11.05 -9.74 -13.94
CA MET A 470 -11.18 -8.30 -13.72
C MET A 470 -12.65 -7.89 -13.77
N SER A 471 -12.98 -6.81 -13.09
CA SER A 471 -14.33 -6.24 -13.08
C SER A 471 -14.29 -4.73 -12.98
N LEU A 472 -15.29 -4.07 -13.54
CA LEU A 472 -15.46 -2.64 -13.29
C LEU A 472 -15.84 -2.42 -11.82
N PRO A 473 -15.35 -1.33 -11.20
CA PRO A 473 -15.75 -0.96 -9.83
C PRO A 473 -17.26 -0.74 -9.69
N GLU A 474 -17.86 -0.22 -10.75
CA GLU A 474 -19.29 0.02 -10.87
C GLU A 474 -19.77 -0.33 -12.28
N GLN A 475 -21.02 -0.77 -12.41
CA GLN A 475 -21.66 -1.05 -13.71
C GLN A 475 -22.25 0.24 -14.33
N SER A 476 -21.42 1.30 -14.41
CA SER A 476 -21.81 2.60 -14.95
C SER A 476 -21.13 2.86 -16.31
N ASP A 477 -21.71 3.75 -17.11
CA ASP A 477 -21.12 4.19 -18.38
C ASP A 477 -19.85 5.02 -18.15
N GLU A 478 -19.71 5.64 -16.98
CA GLU A 478 -18.50 6.36 -16.60
C GLU A 478 -17.35 5.38 -16.36
N ALA A 479 -17.56 4.32 -15.57
CA ALA A 479 -16.55 3.29 -15.32
C ALA A 479 -16.12 2.59 -16.61
N ARG A 480 -17.06 2.34 -17.55
CA ARG A 480 -16.71 1.81 -18.88
C ARG A 480 -15.78 2.75 -19.65
N ARG A 481 -16.08 4.04 -19.68
CA ARG A 481 -15.24 5.04 -20.34
C ARG A 481 -13.85 5.16 -19.70
N GLU A 482 -13.75 5.14 -18.37
CA GLU A 482 -12.45 5.15 -17.68
C GLU A 482 -11.63 3.90 -18.04
N PHE A 483 -12.24 2.73 -18.11
CA PHE A 483 -11.57 1.50 -18.53
C PHE A 483 -11.13 1.56 -20.00
N GLU A 484 -11.95 2.08 -20.91
CA GLU A 484 -11.62 2.30 -22.33
C GLU A 484 -10.46 3.28 -22.50
N MET A 485 -10.46 4.37 -21.70
CA MET A 485 -9.38 5.35 -21.69
C MET A 485 -8.07 4.72 -21.20
N PHE A 486 -8.12 3.94 -20.14
CA PHE A 486 -6.97 3.19 -19.63
C PHE A 486 -6.40 2.25 -20.71
N GLN A 487 -7.25 1.47 -21.40
CA GLN A 487 -6.81 0.58 -22.47
C GLN A 487 -6.15 1.36 -23.64
N LYS A 488 -6.71 2.53 -23.96
CA LYS A 488 -6.15 3.42 -24.97
C LYS A 488 -4.80 4.01 -24.53
N GLU A 489 -4.71 4.52 -23.30
CA GLU A 489 -3.45 5.01 -22.73
C GLU A 489 -2.39 3.92 -22.71
N PHE A 490 -2.70 2.74 -22.17
CA PHE A 490 -1.79 1.59 -22.16
C PHE A 490 -1.29 1.23 -23.57
N THR A 491 -2.14 1.35 -24.59
CA THR A 491 -1.76 1.05 -25.98
C THR A 491 -0.71 2.04 -26.51
N PHE A 492 -0.72 3.32 -26.12
CA PHE A 492 0.13 4.35 -26.75
C PHE A 492 1.24 4.88 -25.87
N THR A 493 1.16 4.77 -24.55
CA THR A 493 2.20 5.28 -23.65
C THR A 493 3.42 4.36 -23.62
N LYS A 494 4.56 4.92 -23.18
CA LYS A 494 5.77 4.14 -22.91
C LYS A 494 5.71 3.55 -21.51
N GLU A 495 5.34 4.35 -20.55
CA GLU A 495 5.23 4.00 -19.15
C GLU A 495 3.96 4.64 -18.59
N ASP A 496 3.19 3.87 -17.86
CA ASP A 496 1.96 4.33 -17.24
C ASP A 496 2.02 3.95 -15.75
N ILE A 497 2.19 4.95 -14.91
CA ILE A 497 2.19 4.79 -13.46
C ILE A 497 0.73 4.83 -13.03
N LYS A 498 0.31 3.80 -12.32
CA LYS A 498 -1.02 3.70 -11.73
C LYS A 498 -0.91 3.42 -10.25
N LEU A 499 -1.87 3.90 -9.49
CA LEU A 499 -2.01 3.61 -8.09
C LEU A 499 -2.76 2.28 -7.93
N PHE A 500 -2.16 1.36 -7.19
CA PHE A 500 -2.74 0.06 -6.85
C PHE A 500 -3.24 0.12 -5.41
N ASN A 501 -4.54 0.26 -5.25
CA ASN A 501 -5.19 0.18 -3.95
C ASN A 501 -5.76 -1.22 -3.78
N GLY A 502 -5.61 -1.80 -2.61
CA GLY A 502 -6.15 -3.13 -2.45
C GLY A 502 -6.17 -3.65 -1.03
N SER A 503 -6.66 -4.85 -0.94
CA SER A 503 -6.62 -5.65 0.27
C SER A 503 -6.04 -7.04 -0.03
N SER A 504 -5.24 -7.54 0.89
CA SER A 504 -4.65 -8.86 0.83
C SER A 504 -5.16 -9.72 1.98
N ARG A 505 -5.53 -10.94 1.67
CA ARG A 505 -5.75 -12.01 2.64
C ARG A 505 -4.60 -12.99 2.52
N SER A 506 -3.75 -13.08 3.55
CA SER A 506 -2.56 -13.91 3.53
C SER A 506 -2.56 -14.98 4.61
N LEU A 507 -2.17 -16.20 4.25
CA LEU A 507 -1.87 -17.26 5.19
C LEU A 507 -0.38 -17.21 5.51
N SER A 508 -0.02 -16.95 6.77
CA SER A 508 1.34 -16.66 7.17
C SER A 508 1.79 -17.54 8.34
N GLU A 509 2.96 -18.10 8.26
CA GLU A 509 3.63 -18.80 9.37
C GLU A 509 4.36 -17.78 10.24
N THR A 510 4.14 -17.87 11.54
CA THR A 510 4.74 -17.02 12.56
C THR A 510 5.18 -17.87 13.76
N PRO A 511 5.97 -17.34 14.70
CA PRO A 511 6.34 -18.07 15.91
C PRO A 511 5.17 -18.43 16.84
N VAL A 512 3.99 -17.80 16.66
CA VAL A 512 2.78 -18.18 17.43
C VAL A 512 1.94 -19.25 16.72
N GLY A 513 2.28 -19.59 15.46
CA GLY A 513 1.58 -20.54 14.60
C GLY A 513 1.20 -19.95 13.27
N THR A 514 0.45 -20.73 12.47
CA THR A 514 -0.02 -20.28 11.16
C THR A 514 -1.29 -19.44 11.32
N VAL A 515 -1.19 -18.16 11.02
CA VAL A 515 -2.27 -17.18 11.15
C VAL A 515 -2.81 -16.76 9.79
N LEU A 516 -4.10 -16.44 9.75
CA LEU A 516 -4.75 -15.83 8.60
C LEU A 516 -4.86 -14.32 8.84
N LEU A 517 -4.09 -13.55 8.08
CA LEU A 517 -4.22 -12.10 8.05
C LEU A 517 -5.26 -11.74 6.99
N ASN A 518 -6.35 -11.10 7.39
CA ASN A 518 -7.51 -10.91 6.51
C ASN A 518 -7.81 -9.44 6.29
N GLY A 519 -7.54 -8.95 5.06
CA GLY A 519 -7.83 -7.57 4.69
C GLY A 519 -6.71 -6.60 5.05
N ILE A 520 -5.45 -7.01 4.84
CA ILE A 520 -4.30 -6.09 4.91
C ILE A 520 -4.44 -5.06 3.78
N LYS A 521 -4.68 -3.82 4.15
CA LYS A 521 -4.87 -2.72 3.21
C LYS A 521 -3.52 -2.21 2.72
N PHE A 522 -3.46 -1.85 1.44
CA PHE A 522 -2.28 -1.23 0.85
C PHE A 522 -2.67 -0.22 -0.23
N SER A 523 -1.77 0.73 -0.46
CA SER A 523 -1.85 1.73 -1.51
C SER A 523 -0.43 1.99 -1.98
N VAL A 524 -0.10 1.60 -3.21
CA VAL A 524 1.25 1.71 -3.76
C VAL A 524 1.19 2.09 -5.22
N GLU A 525 2.16 2.86 -5.66
CA GLU A 525 2.38 3.14 -7.07
C GLU A 525 3.11 1.98 -7.72
N SER A 526 2.70 1.61 -8.93
CA SER A 526 3.37 0.61 -9.76
C SER A 526 3.25 0.98 -11.23
N GLY A 527 4.26 0.64 -12.01
CA GLY A 527 4.34 0.95 -13.44
C GLY A 527 3.93 -0.23 -14.31
N LEU A 528 3.04 0.03 -15.26
CA LEU A 528 2.83 -0.80 -16.42
C LEU A 528 3.57 -0.19 -17.60
N LEU A 529 4.39 -0.98 -18.30
CA LEU A 529 5.01 -0.55 -19.54
C LEU A 529 3.99 -0.71 -20.67
N GLY A 530 3.69 0.37 -21.36
CA GLY A 530 2.71 0.40 -22.42
C GLY A 530 3.23 -0.17 -23.74
N LEU A 531 2.31 -0.39 -24.69
CA LEU A 531 2.60 -0.99 -26.00
C LEU A 531 3.27 -0.02 -26.96
N GLN A 532 3.32 1.30 -26.68
CA GLN A 532 3.92 2.35 -27.51
C GLN A 532 3.37 2.35 -28.95
N GLY A 533 2.08 2.05 -29.13
CA GLY A 533 1.44 1.92 -30.44
C GLY A 533 1.99 0.78 -31.28
N LEU A 534 2.79 -0.13 -30.73
CA LEU A 534 3.54 -1.20 -31.43
C LEU A 534 4.52 -0.64 -32.49
N ASN A 535 4.99 0.61 -32.31
CA ASN A 535 5.85 1.31 -33.26
C ASN A 535 7.29 1.55 -32.75
N GLN A 536 7.66 0.97 -31.58
CA GLN A 536 9.04 1.08 -31.09
C GLN A 536 10.05 0.48 -32.08
N TYR A 537 9.67 -0.64 -32.70
CA TYR A 537 10.38 -1.26 -33.79
C TYR A 537 9.43 -1.44 -34.97
N PRO A 538 9.89 -1.31 -36.21
CA PRO A 538 9.06 -1.54 -37.40
C PRO A 538 8.49 -2.97 -37.38
N THR A 539 7.21 -3.09 -37.67
CA THR A 539 6.61 -4.39 -37.96
C THR A 539 7.20 -4.92 -39.28
N LEU A 540 7.72 -6.14 -39.26
CA LEU A 540 8.36 -6.76 -40.39
C LEU A 540 7.42 -7.78 -41.05
N ILE A 541 7.24 -7.68 -42.33
CA ILE A 541 6.60 -8.73 -43.16
C ILE A 541 7.69 -9.72 -43.57
N LEU A 542 7.61 -10.93 -42.98
CA LEU A 542 8.62 -11.98 -43.22
C LEU A 542 8.37 -12.80 -44.48
N GLY A 543 7.11 -12.85 -44.90
CA GLY A 543 6.72 -13.58 -46.11
C GLY A 543 5.26 -13.33 -46.45
N VAL A 544 4.98 -13.39 -47.76
CA VAL A 544 3.64 -13.27 -48.30
C VAL A 544 3.44 -14.41 -49.29
N ASP A 545 2.33 -15.12 -49.18
CA ASP A 545 1.91 -16.16 -50.10
C ASP A 545 0.51 -15.87 -50.65
N VAL A 546 0.33 -15.95 -51.90
CA VAL A 546 -0.99 -15.87 -52.55
C VAL A 546 -1.62 -17.25 -52.50
N VAL A 547 -2.74 -17.37 -51.82
CA VAL A 547 -3.44 -18.64 -51.60
C VAL A 547 -4.74 -18.76 -52.38
N GLY A 548 -5.14 -17.70 -53.09
CA GLY A 548 -6.33 -17.67 -53.91
C GLY A 548 -6.79 -16.25 -54.18
N GLY A 549 -7.96 -16.11 -54.78
CA GLY A 549 -8.53 -14.80 -55.10
C GLY A 549 -9.99 -14.88 -55.51
N THR A 550 -10.58 -13.70 -55.59
CA THR A 550 -11.91 -13.43 -56.13
C THR A 550 -11.78 -12.30 -57.18
N ARG A 551 -12.88 -11.90 -57.81
CA ARG A 551 -12.86 -10.72 -58.70
C ARG A 551 -12.53 -9.41 -57.95
N ALA A 552 -12.76 -9.37 -56.65
CA ALA A 552 -12.56 -8.17 -55.81
C ALA A 552 -11.24 -8.18 -55.05
N ASN A 553 -10.72 -9.35 -54.69
CA ASN A 553 -9.59 -9.42 -53.77
C ASN A 553 -8.64 -10.57 -54.10
N ILE A 554 -7.36 -10.37 -53.85
CA ILE A 554 -6.34 -11.41 -53.76
C ILE A 554 -6.24 -11.81 -52.29
N ASN A 555 -6.36 -13.12 -52.03
CA ASN A 555 -6.23 -13.66 -50.68
C ASN A 555 -4.78 -14.04 -50.39
N LEU A 556 -4.25 -13.47 -49.29
CA LEU A 556 -2.85 -13.65 -48.91
C LEU A 556 -2.73 -14.30 -47.55
N ASN A 557 -1.75 -15.18 -47.40
CA ASN A 557 -1.21 -15.55 -46.09
C ASN A 557 0.05 -14.74 -45.83
N VAL A 558 0.12 -14.07 -44.70
CA VAL A 558 1.22 -13.13 -44.35
C VAL A 558 1.83 -13.58 -43.04
N ASN A 559 3.13 -13.81 -43.05
CA ASN A 559 3.90 -14.01 -41.83
C ASN A 559 4.50 -12.65 -41.43
N THR A 560 4.24 -12.21 -40.19
CA THR A 560 4.69 -10.93 -39.71
C THR A 560 5.38 -11.07 -38.36
N SER A 561 6.34 -10.20 -38.09
CA SER A 561 6.99 -10.08 -36.79
C SER A 561 6.64 -8.74 -36.17
N ILE A 562 6.07 -8.76 -34.95
CA ILE A 562 5.67 -7.60 -34.19
C ILE A 562 6.38 -7.64 -32.84
N TYR A 563 6.99 -6.54 -32.43
CA TYR A 563 7.63 -6.40 -31.14
C TYR A 563 6.68 -5.80 -30.12
N ASN A 564 6.49 -6.48 -28.99
CA ASN A 564 5.75 -5.98 -27.84
C ASN A 564 6.74 -5.44 -26.80
N PRO A 565 6.85 -4.10 -26.64
CA PRO A 565 7.76 -3.48 -25.69
C PRO A 565 7.25 -3.47 -24.24
N SER A 566 6.01 -3.87 -24.03
CA SER A 566 5.38 -3.81 -22.70
C SER A 566 5.82 -4.97 -21.80
N ASN A 567 5.47 -4.89 -20.52
CA ASN A 567 5.58 -6.00 -19.59
C ASN A 567 4.28 -6.82 -19.48
N VAL A 568 3.39 -6.68 -20.47
CA VAL A 568 2.09 -7.36 -20.53
C VAL A 568 1.99 -8.28 -21.73
N ASN A 569 1.69 -9.55 -21.52
CA ASN A 569 1.24 -10.46 -22.55
C ASN A 569 -0.24 -10.22 -22.80
N LEU A 570 -0.61 -9.92 -24.03
CA LEU A 570 -1.97 -9.52 -24.39
C LEU A 570 -2.61 -10.53 -25.32
N GLY A 571 -3.76 -11.07 -24.94
CA GLY A 571 -4.59 -11.92 -25.79
C GLY A 571 -5.93 -11.25 -26.09
N VAL A 572 -6.17 -10.89 -27.35
CA VAL A 572 -7.35 -10.09 -27.76
C VAL A 572 -8.30 -10.80 -28.72
N GLY A 573 -7.99 -12.06 -29.08
CA GLY A 573 -8.79 -12.80 -30.04
C GLY A 573 -8.63 -12.31 -31.46
N ASP A 574 -9.64 -12.51 -32.32
CA ASP A 574 -9.58 -12.12 -33.72
C ASP A 574 -9.53 -10.61 -33.88
N THR A 575 -8.53 -10.15 -34.65
CA THR A 575 -8.30 -8.72 -34.89
C THR A 575 -8.17 -8.49 -36.37
N THR A 576 -8.97 -7.56 -36.93
CA THR A 576 -8.91 -7.15 -38.34
C THR A 576 -8.49 -5.69 -38.40
N LEU A 577 -7.47 -5.40 -39.22
CA LEU A 577 -6.90 -4.10 -39.45
C LEU A 577 -6.98 -3.74 -40.96
N LEU A 578 -7.02 -2.46 -41.25
CA LEU A 578 -7.01 -1.97 -42.65
C LEU A 578 -5.58 -1.83 -43.14
N MET A 579 -5.37 -2.25 -44.35
CA MET A 579 -4.12 -2.02 -45.09
C MET A 579 -4.26 -0.73 -45.90
N VAL A 580 -3.41 0.25 -45.59
CA VAL A 580 -3.49 1.61 -46.15
C VAL A 580 -2.20 1.92 -46.89
N TYR A 581 -2.32 2.13 -48.21
CA TYR A 581 -1.31 2.69 -49.09
C TYR A 581 -1.90 3.94 -49.74
N GLU A 582 -1.76 5.10 -49.08
CA GLU A 582 -2.45 6.37 -49.33
C GLU A 582 -3.98 6.26 -49.15
N ILE A 583 -4.59 5.19 -49.65
CA ILE A 583 -6.00 4.82 -49.49
C ILE A 583 -6.09 3.41 -48.89
N VAL A 584 -7.29 3.01 -48.47
CA VAL A 584 -7.51 1.63 -48.05
C VAL A 584 -7.46 0.69 -49.23
N VAL A 585 -6.46 -0.19 -49.24
CA VAL A 585 -6.23 -1.18 -50.34
C VAL A 585 -6.60 -2.60 -49.92
N GLY A 586 -7.01 -2.81 -48.67
CA GLY A 586 -7.40 -4.13 -48.21
C GLY A 586 -7.52 -4.23 -46.69
N SER A 587 -7.59 -5.46 -46.17
CA SER A 587 -7.64 -5.75 -44.75
C SER A 587 -6.70 -6.90 -44.40
N VAL A 588 -6.23 -6.92 -43.14
CA VAL A 588 -5.40 -7.97 -42.56
C VAL A 588 -6.11 -8.48 -41.31
N THR A 589 -6.36 -9.75 -41.23
CA THR A 589 -6.97 -10.42 -40.06
C THR A 589 -5.93 -11.30 -39.37
N LEU A 590 -5.74 -11.08 -38.11
CA LEU A 590 -4.90 -11.84 -37.19
C LEU A 590 -5.84 -12.73 -36.36
N PRO A 591 -5.95 -14.04 -36.64
CA PRO A 591 -6.82 -14.92 -35.88
C PRO A 591 -6.21 -15.18 -34.50
N ASN A 592 -7.03 -15.11 -33.46
CA ASN A 592 -6.64 -15.34 -32.06
C ASN A 592 -5.34 -14.61 -31.68
N MET A 593 -5.31 -13.32 -31.97
CA MET A 593 -4.11 -12.48 -31.78
C MET A 593 -3.65 -12.53 -30.34
N ARG A 594 -2.38 -12.93 -30.18
CA ARG A 594 -1.67 -12.91 -28.88
C ARG A 594 -0.32 -12.24 -29.07
N LEU A 595 -0.06 -11.27 -28.24
CA LEU A 595 1.21 -10.54 -28.18
C LEU A 595 1.92 -10.86 -26.87
N ASN A 596 2.90 -11.71 -26.92
CA ASN A 596 3.80 -11.95 -25.79
C ASN A 596 4.85 -10.82 -25.70
N ILE A 597 5.42 -10.65 -24.54
CA ILE A 597 6.53 -9.69 -24.32
C ILE A 597 7.67 -10.01 -25.30
N GLY A 598 8.21 -8.99 -25.94
CA GLY A 598 9.28 -9.13 -26.93
C GLY A 598 8.79 -9.46 -28.34
N ASN A 599 9.56 -10.24 -29.11
CA ASN A 599 9.28 -10.55 -30.51
C ASN A 599 8.17 -11.60 -30.66
N ASN A 600 7.20 -11.30 -31.52
CA ASN A 600 6.09 -12.20 -31.84
C ASN A 600 6.07 -12.46 -33.35
N THR A 601 6.07 -13.72 -33.76
CA THR A 601 5.81 -14.11 -35.12
C THR A 601 4.35 -14.52 -35.24
N LEU A 602 3.58 -13.79 -36.04
CA LEU A 602 2.15 -13.98 -36.20
C LEU A 602 1.83 -14.35 -37.64
N GLN A 603 0.85 -15.22 -37.79
CA GLN A 603 0.27 -15.56 -39.08
C GLN A 603 -1.02 -14.75 -39.26
N ALA A 604 -1.12 -14.05 -40.36
CA ALA A 604 -2.28 -13.26 -40.70
C ALA A 604 -2.84 -13.71 -42.06
N THR A 605 -4.13 -13.55 -42.22
CA THR A 605 -4.78 -13.62 -43.54
C THR A 605 -5.09 -12.21 -44.04
N SER A 606 -4.86 -11.95 -45.30
CA SER A 606 -5.13 -10.63 -45.87
C SER A 606 -6.00 -10.71 -47.11
N LYS A 607 -6.87 -9.74 -47.29
CA LYS A 607 -7.66 -9.53 -48.51
C LYS A 607 -7.18 -8.23 -49.13
N PHE A 608 -6.37 -8.36 -50.15
CA PHE A 608 -5.84 -7.21 -50.88
C PHE A 608 -6.72 -6.90 -52.11
N ASN A 609 -7.13 -5.66 -52.30
CA ASN A 609 -7.93 -5.19 -53.42
C ASN A 609 -7.08 -4.37 -54.37
N PRO A 610 -6.53 -4.96 -55.45
CA PRO A 610 -5.74 -4.20 -56.44
C PRO A 610 -6.57 -3.20 -57.25
N ASN A 611 -7.91 -3.29 -57.19
CA ASN A 611 -8.81 -2.32 -57.86
C ASN A 611 -9.24 -1.18 -56.94
N ALA A 612 -8.64 -1.05 -55.78
CA ALA A 612 -8.88 0.08 -54.88
C ALA A 612 -8.12 1.32 -55.39
N GLY A 613 -8.57 1.88 -56.48
CA GLY A 613 -7.94 3.02 -57.12
C GLY A 613 -6.58 2.72 -57.78
N PRO A 614 -5.92 3.75 -58.34
CA PRO A 614 -4.59 3.61 -58.95
C PRO A 614 -3.53 3.09 -57.95
N GLN A 615 -3.70 3.36 -56.67
CA GLN A 615 -2.77 2.95 -55.62
C GLN A 615 -2.75 1.43 -55.40
N GLY A 616 -3.90 0.76 -55.48
CA GLY A 616 -3.97 -0.69 -55.39
C GLY A 616 -3.17 -1.39 -56.48
N LEU A 617 -3.36 -0.93 -57.76
CA LEU A 617 -2.58 -1.44 -58.87
C LEU A 617 -1.09 -1.10 -58.76
N ASN A 618 -0.77 0.11 -58.35
CA ASN A 618 0.61 0.53 -58.14
C ASN A 618 1.32 -0.33 -57.09
N MET A 619 0.66 -0.63 -55.96
CA MET A 619 1.21 -1.51 -54.92
C MET A 619 1.48 -2.91 -55.44
N LEU A 620 0.56 -3.50 -56.27
CA LEU A 620 0.74 -4.79 -56.89
C LEU A 620 1.94 -4.79 -57.84
N ASN A 621 2.02 -3.76 -58.71
CA ASN A 621 3.09 -3.61 -59.67
C ASN A 621 4.47 -3.50 -58.98
N ARG A 622 4.54 -2.66 -57.91
CA ARG A 622 5.78 -2.53 -57.11
C ARG A 622 6.19 -3.86 -56.51
N TYR A 623 5.22 -4.59 -55.88
CA TYR A 623 5.49 -5.87 -55.27
C TYR A 623 6.07 -6.88 -56.27
N ILE A 624 5.41 -7.04 -57.42
CA ILE A 624 5.85 -7.99 -58.46
C ILE A 624 7.18 -7.56 -59.11
N SER A 625 7.41 -6.24 -59.25
CA SER A 625 8.66 -5.70 -59.73
C SER A 625 9.81 -5.80 -58.73
N GLY A 626 9.63 -6.42 -57.59
CA GLY A 626 10.65 -6.59 -56.54
C GLY A 626 10.95 -5.32 -55.77
N LEU A 627 10.05 -4.33 -55.75
CA LEU A 627 10.24 -3.06 -55.06
C LEU A 627 9.49 -3.04 -53.75
N ASP A 628 10.20 -2.64 -52.71
CA ASP A 628 9.64 -2.49 -51.39
C ASP A 628 8.58 -1.39 -51.36
N THR A 629 7.48 -1.60 -50.62
CA THR A 629 6.37 -0.67 -50.50
C THR A 629 6.10 -0.36 -49.03
N HIS A 630 6.22 0.92 -48.65
CA HIS A 630 5.86 1.37 -47.33
C HIS A 630 4.34 1.54 -47.25
N LEU A 631 3.75 0.99 -46.21
CA LEU A 631 2.31 1.06 -45.94
C LEU A 631 2.01 1.13 -44.46
N ASN A 632 0.81 1.57 -44.17
CA ASN A 632 0.32 1.64 -42.79
C ASN A 632 -0.74 0.55 -42.54
N ILE A 633 -0.63 -0.13 -41.43
CA ILE A 633 -1.69 -1.01 -40.94
C ILE A 633 -2.47 -0.20 -39.89
N SER A 634 -3.72 0.09 -40.23
CA SER A 634 -4.56 1.02 -39.46
C SER A 634 -5.74 0.31 -38.81
N GLY A 635 -5.92 0.59 -37.55
CA GLY A 635 -7.13 0.17 -36.84
C GLY A 635 -8.36 1.00 -37.22
N TYR A 636 -9.52 0.45 -36.96
CA TYR A 636 -10.83 1.09 -37.13
C TYR A 636 -11.80 0.56 -36.07
N GLU A 637 -13.02 1.06 -36.02
CA GLU A 637 -14.00 0.76 -34.97
C GLU A 637 -14.29 -0.74 -34.85
N ASP A 638 -14.36 -1.46 -35.97
CA ASP A 638 -14.64 -2.91 -35.98
C ASP A 638 -13.37 -3.78 -36.10
N SER A 639 -12.20 -3.24 -35.75
CA SER A 639 -10.96 -4.02 -35.68
C SER A 639 -11.04 -5.18 -34.66
N THR A 640 -11.84 -5.04 -33.63
CA THR A 640 -12.11 -6.06 -32.62
C THR A 640 -13.59 -6.08 -32.27
N HIS A 641 -14.09 -7.24 -31.88
CA HIS A 641 -15.44 -7.39 -31.33
C HIS A 641 -15.53 -7.03 -29.83
N ILE A 642 -14.36 -6.82 -29.16
CA ILE A 642 -14.29 -6.50 -27.73
C ILE A 642 -14.54 -5.00 -27.56
N ALA A 643 -15.69 -4.66 -26.98
CA ALA A 643 -16.18 -3.27 -26.88
C ALA A 643 -15.16 -2.35 -26.20
N SER A 644 -14.55 -2.76 -25.09
CA SER A 644 -13.58 -1.95 -24.34
C SER A 644 -12.29 -1.64 -25.11
N LEU A 645 -11.92 -2.45 -26.10
CA LEU A 645 -10.72 -2.26 -26.91
C LEU A 645 -10.96 -1.43 -28.18
N LYS A 646 -12.20 -1.20 -28.59
CA LYS A 646 -12.52 -0.46 -29.81
C LYS A 646 -11.85 0.93 -29.88
N PRO A 647 -11.90 1.78 -28.82
CA PRO A 647 -11.25 3.09 -28.84
C PRO A 647 -9.71 3.02 -28.98
N ALA A 648 -9.09 2.01 -28.39
CA ALA A 648 -7.66 1.77 -28.51
C ALA A 648 -7.29 1.30 -29.91
N PHE A 649 -7.96 0.26 -30.43
CA PHE A 649 -7.69 -0.31 -31.74
C PHE A 649 -7.98 0.68 -32.89
N SER A 650 -9.06 1.46 -32.81
CA SER A 650 -9.37 2.47 -33.85
C SER A 650 -8.27 3.52 -34.03
N ALA A 651 -7.47 3.75 -33.01
CA ALA A 651 -6.37 4.70 -33.01
C ALA A 651 -5.02 4.08 -33.41
N VAL A 652 -4.90 2.76 -33.49
CA VAL A 652 -3.64 2.06 -33.83
C VAL A 652 -3.24 2.39 -35.27
N ARG A 653 -1.97 2.76 -35.45
CA ARG A 653 -1.33 2.99 -36.73
C ARG A 653 0.07 2.38 -36.71
N VAL A 654 0.28 1.29 -37.43
CA VAL A 654 1.55 0.56 -37.45
C VAL A 654 2.19 0.73 -38.82
N ASN A 655 3.39 1.27 -38.82
CA ASN A 655 4.18 1.39 -40.02
C ASN A 655 4.84 0.05 -40.36
N THR A 656 4.73 -0.35 -41.64
CA THR A 656 5.38 -1.57 -42.10
C THR A 656 5.86 -1.39 -43.56
N THR A 657 6.72 -2.28 -43.95
CA THR A 657 7.22 -2.35 -45.33
C THR A 657 6.90 -3.71 -45.90
N LEU A 658 6.14 -3.74 -46.96
CA LEU A 658 5.97 -4.92 -47.80
C LEU A 658 7.21 -5.09 -48.65
N PRO A 659 8.04 -6.11 -48.42
CA PRO A 659 9.19 -6.34 -49.28
C PRO A 659 8.72 -6.80 -50.66
N GLY A 660 9.37 -6.31 -51.70
CA GLY A 660 9.11 -6.73 -53.08
C GLY A 660 9.39 -8.21 -53.29
N LEU A 661 8.72 -8.77 -54.26
CA LEU A 661 8.90 -10.18 -54.63
C LEU A 661 10.36 -10.42 -55.10
N LYS A 662 11.05 -11.33 -54.39
CA LYS A 662 12.45 -11.64 -54.68
C LYS A 662 12.64 -12.53 -55.90
N THR A 663 11.69 -13.38 -56.17
CA THR A 663 11.68 -14.30 -57.29
C THR A 663 11.15 -13.57 -58.53
N LYS A 664 11.90 -13.57 -59.61
CA LYS A 664 11.40 -13.06 -60.88
C LYS A 664 10.34 -14.01 -61.41
N LEU A 665 9.13 -13.49 -61.66
CA LEU A 665 8.06 -14.34 -62.24
C LEU A 665 8.42 -14.85 -63.65
N VAL A 666 8.96 -13.99 -64.50
CA VAL A 666 9.47 -14.39 -65.80
C VAL A 666 10.91 -14.87 -65.63
N GLN A 667 11.14 -16.16 -65.76
CA GLN A 667 12.47 -16.75 -65.66
C GLN A 667 13.25 -16.68 -66.99
N SER A 668 12.57 -16.97 -68.03
CA SER A 668 13.20 -16.89 -69.38
C SER A 668 12.12 -16.74 -70.49
N ALA A 669 12.50 -16.11 -71.51
CA ALA A 669 11.73 -16.10 -72.77
C ALA A 669 12.63 -16.58 -73.92
N SER A 670 12.12 -17.46 -74.73
CA SER A 670 12.81 -17.95 -75.92
C SER A 670 12.20 -17.33 -77.16
N LEU A 671 13.06 -16.84 -78.12
CA LEU A 671 12.64 -16.34 -79.40
C LEU A 671 13.01 -17.39 -80.51
N LYS A 672 12.01 -17.83 -81.20
CA LYS A 672 12.19 -18.68 -82.38
C LYS A 672 11.84 -17.90 -83.60
N VAL A 673 12.86 -17.63 -84.43
CA VAL A 673 12.71 -17.01 -85.77
C VAL A 673 12.35 -18.10 -86.72
N LEU A 674 11.26 -17.91 -87.48
CA LEU A 674 10.80 -18.82 -88.48
C LEU A 674 11.50 -18.58 -89.79
N GLU A 675 11.52 -19.55 -90.69
CA GLU A 675 12.10 -19.36 -92.03
C GLU A 675 11.37 -18.33 -92.82
N SER A 676 10.06 -18.11 -92.53
CA SER A 676 9.26 -17.06 -93.19
C SER A 676 9.53 -15.64 -92.59
N THR A 677 10.08 -15.54 -91.35
CA THR A 677 10.23 -14.26 -90.67
C THR A 677 11.16 -13.34 -91.46
N GLY A 678 10.65 -12.17 -91.85
CA GLY A 678 11.38 -11.12 -92.59
C GLY A 678 11.51 -11.49 -94.08
N ILE A 679 10.91 -12.58 -94.55
CA ILE A 679 10.86 -12.94 -95.93
C ILE A 679 9.43 -12.82 -96.46
N THR A 680 8.46 -13.45 -95.81
CA THR A 680 7.07 -13.40 -96.22
C THR A 680 6.16 -12.69 -95.16
N ASP A 681 6.61 -12.65 -93.88
CA ASP A 681 5.88 -12.05 -92.81
C ASP A 681 6.87 -11.46 -91.77
N ASP A 682 6.31 -10.73 -90.69
CA ASP A 682 7.04 -10.14 -89.58
C ASP A 682 6.89 -11.00 -88.29
N VAL A 683 6.46 -12.24 -88.44
CA VAL A 683 6.13 -13.06 -87.24
C VAL A 683 7.29 -13.98 -86.86
N ALA A 684 7.62 -13.97 -85.55
CA ALA A 684 8.43 -14.98 -84.95
C ALA A 684 7.59 -15.62 -83.81
N GLN A 685 8.09 -16.71 -83.21
CA GLN A 685 7.44 -17.35 -82.11
C GLN A 685 8.21 -17.13 -80.80
N THR A 686 7.48 -16.92 -79.67
CA THR A 686 8.05 -16.85 -78.37
C THR A 686 7.38 -17.84 -77.41
N GLN A 687 8.14 -18.30 -76.43
CA GLN A 687 7.65 -19.13 -75.34
C GLN A 687 8.24 -18.55 -74.06
N VAL A 688 7.38 -18.25 -73.14
CA VAL A 688 7.76 -17.66 -71.82
C VAL A 688 7.74 -18.70 -70.75
N SER A 689 8.77 -18.77 -69.89
CA SER A 689 8.87 -19.63 -68.75
C SER A 689 8.59 -18.80 -67.50
N LEU A 690 7.56 -19.16 -66.74
CA LEU A 690 7.16 -18.49 -65.52
C LEU A 690 7.46 -19.36 -64.30
N ASP A 691 8.08 -18.76 -63.27
CA ASP A 691 8.26 -19.33 -61.95
C ASP A 691 7.20 -18.71 -61.00
N ASN A 692 6.20 -19.52 -60.69
CA ASN A 692 5.17 -19.10 -59.74
C ASN A 692 5.55 -19.46 -58.27
N PRO A 693 6.01 -18.53 -57.46
CA PRO A 693 6.41 -18.78 -56.10
C PRO A 693 5.23 -18.97 -55.15
N PHE A 694 3.99 -18.69 -55.60
CA PHE A 694 2.79 -18.72 -54.78
C PHE A 694 2.15 -20.11 -54.71
N THR A 695 1.36 -20.34 -53.66
CA THR A 695 0.60 -21.56 -53.54
C THR A 695 -0.55 -21.61 -54.56
N SER A 696 -1.18 -20.47 -54.82
CA SER A 696 -2.24 -20.39 -55.84
C SER A 696 -1.68 -20.44 -57.26
N PRO A 697 -2.34 -21.13 -58.18
CA PRO A 697 -2.01 -21.01 -59.62
C PRO A 697 -2.31 -19.60 -60.11
N ILE A 698 -1.58 -19.20 -61.15
CA ILE A 698 -1.78 -17.90 -61.84
C ILE A 698 -2.29 -18.20 -63.24
N SER A 699 -3.49 -17.72 -63.59
CA SER A 699 -4.06 -17.81 -64.92
C SER A 699 -3.77 -16.55 -65.72
N ILE A 700 -3.06 -16.68 -66.84
CA ILE A 700 -2.70 -15.62 -67.72
C ILE A 700 -3.64 -15.69 -68.90
N THR A 701 -4.42 -14.62 -69.14
CA THR A 701 -5.43 -14.53 -70.20
C THR A 701 -5.05 -13.64 -71.32
N HIS A 702 -4.11 -12.72 -71.12
CA HIS A 702 -3.64 -11.79 -72.14
C HIS A 702 -2.20 -11.36 -71.76
N ILE A 703 -1.35 -11.26 -72.80
CA ILE A 703 0.04 -10.82 -72.69
C ILE A 703 0.30 -9.67 -73.64
N VAL A 704 0.75 -8.54 -73.06
CA VAL A 704 1.32 -7.43 -73.82
C VAL A 704 2.78 -7.27 -73.42
N SER A 705 3.68 -7.32 -74.42
CA SER A 705 5.12 -7.27 -74.11
C SER A 705 5.88 -6.59 -75.25
N ASN A 706 6.89 -5.81 -74.88
CA ASN A 706 7.85 -5.28 -75.88
C ASN A 706 9.20 -5.97 -75.68
N VAL A 707 9.80 -6.41 -76.75
CA VAL A 707 11.13 -7.01 -76.78
C VAL A 707 12.14 -5.98 -77.22
N THR A 708 13.14 -5.70 -76.44
CA THR A 708 14.21 -4.78 -76.68
C THR A 708 15.56 -5.46 -76.53
N SER A 709 16.55 -5.04 -77.29
CA SER A 709 17.96 -5.38 -77.13
C SER A 709 18.86 -4.16 -77.29
N HIS A 710 19.75 -3.98 -76.29
CA HIS A 710 20.65 -2.83 -76.26
C HIS A 710 19.92 -1.46 -76.39
N GLY A 711 18.70 -1.40 -75.85
CA GLY A 711 17.85 -0.20 -75.91
C GLY A 711 17.13 0.03 -77.25
N LEU A 712 17.19 -0.91 -78.14
CA LEU A 712 16.47 -0.86 -79.45
C LEU A 712 15.23 -1.76 -79.37
N PHE A 713 14.11 -1.25 -79.82
CA PHE A 713 12.85 -1.98 -79.91
C PHE A 713 12.94 -3.04 -81.08
N LEU A 714 12.76 -4.32 -80.72
CA LEU A 714 12.89 -5.44 -81.58
C LEU A 714 11.55 -6.04 -82.04
N ALA A 715 10.61 -6.13 -81.07
CA ALA A 715 9.36 -6.83 -81.35
C ALA A 715 8.30 -6.47 -80.32
N SER A 716 7.05 -6.69 -80.62
CA SER A 716 5.93 -6.58 -79.72
C SER A 716 5.11 -7.87 -79.76
N LEU A 717 4.55 -8.16 -78.57
CA LEU A 717 3.59 -9.24 -78.34
C LEU A 717 2.34 -8.59 -77.75
N ASP A 718 1.20 -8.81 -78.48
CA ASP A 718 -0.13 -8.45 -77.90
C ASP A 718 -1.06 -9.58 -78.39
N THR A 719 -1.36 -10.49 -77.39
CA THR A 719 -2.08 -11.70 -77.72
C THR A 719 -2.93 -12.18 -76.56
N ASP A 720 -4.13 -12.64 -76.84
CA ASP A 720 -4.92 -13.44 -76.00
C ASP A 720 -4.33 -14.85 -75.83
N THR A 721 -4.22 -15.33 -74.61
CA THR A 721 -3.71 -16.69 -74.39
C THR A 721 -4.46 -17.23 -73.09
N GLN A 722 -4.56 -18.54 -73.05
CA GLN A 722 -5.01 -19.20 -71.84
C GLN A 722 -3.91 -20.08 -71.27
N TYR A 723 -3.26 -19.64 -70.20
CA TYR A 723 -2.10 -20.32 -69.71
C TYR A 723 -2.13 -20.26 -68.18
N ASP A 724 -2.12 -21.44 -67.53
CA ASP A 724 -2.12 -21.61 -66.11
C ASP A 724 -0.71 -21.95 -65.63
N ALA A 725 -0.08 -21.02 -64.89
CA ALA A 725 1.17 -21.27 -64.19
C ALA A 725 0.85 -21.96 -62.83
N SER A 726 1.23 -23.20 -62.71
CA SER A 726 1.00 -24.02 -61.49
C SER A 726 1.64 -23.40 -60.30
N GLY A 727 1.00 -23.53 -59.12
CA GLY A 727 1.54 -23.08 -57.85
C GLY A 727 2.84 -23.79 -57.50
N LYS A 728 3.79 -23.01 -56.85
CA LYS A 728 5.10 -23.52 -56.42
C LYS A 728 5.93 -24.19 -57.52
N GLY A 729 5.85 -23.69 -58.74
CA GLY A 729 6.53 -24.35 -59.87
C GLY A 729 6.78 -23.47 -61.08
N ILE A 730 7.63 -24.01 -61.96
CA ILE A 730 7.94 -23.41 -63.23
C ILE A 730 6.99 -24.00 -64.29
N SER A 731 6.36 -23.11 -65.02
CA SER A 731 5.45 -23.48 -66.10
C SER A 731 5.85 -22.75 -67.40
N LYS A 732 5.62 -23.38 -68.58
CA LYS A 732 5.94 -22.78 -69.86
C LYS A 732 4.64 -22.41 -70.57
N SER A 733 4.62 -21.24 -71.19
CA SER A 733 3.49 -20.79 -71.97
C SER A 733 3.38 -21.59 -73.27
N PRO A 734 2.21 -21.59 -73.96
CA PRO A 734 2.12 -21.98 -75.36
C PRO A 734 3.08 -21.13 -76.16
N LEU A 735 3.38 -21.63 -77.37
CA LEU A 735 4.08 -20.81 -78.36
C LEU A 735 3.13 -19.70 -78.79
N MET A 736 3.62 -18.44 -78.76
CA MET A 736 2.85 -17.26 -79.13
C MET A 736 3.54 -16.52 -80.27
N ASN A 737 2.75 -15.98 -81.17
CA ASN A 737 3.29 -15.17 -82.26
C ASN A 737 3.71 -13.78 -81.76
N LEU A 738 4.94 -13.39 -82.15
CA LEU A 738 5.57 -12.12 -81.76
C LEU A 738 5.80 -11.35 -83.06
N HIS A 739 5.36 -10.05 -83.08
CA HIS A 739 5.58 -9.21 -84.23
C HIS A 739 6.92 -8.52 -84.14
N ILE A 740 7.81 -8.79 -85.11
CA ILE A 740 9.16 -8.26 -85.19
C ILE A 740 9.16 -6.93 -85.89
N ASN A 741 9.87 -5.94 -85.35
CA ASN A 741 10.14 -4.68 -86.02
C ASN A 741 11.22 -4.88 -87.07
N LEU A 742 10.80 -4.86 -88.32
CA LEU A 742 11.70 -5.03 -89.47
C LEU A 742 12.47 -3.74 -89.83
N PHE A 743 12.27 -2.63 -89.13
CA PHE A 743 12.95 -1.35 -89.31
C PHE A 743 13.73 -0.86 -88.09
N PRO A 744 15.01 -0.48 -88.27
CA PRO A 744 15.77 -0.47 -89.53
C PRO A 744 16.24 -1.88 -89.92
N PRO A 745 16.49 -2.08 -91.21
CA PRO A 745 16.90 -3.40 -91.79
C PRO A 745 18.11 -4.04 -91.07
N ASP A 746 19.07 -3.21 -90.71
CA ASP A 746 20.27 -3.64 -89.96
C ASP A 746 19.99 -4.28 -88.65
N LEU A 747 18.93 -3.86 -87.94
CA LEU A 747 18.48 -4.37 -86.71
C LEU A 747 17.85 -5.77 -86.93
N PHE A 748 17.03 -5.93 -87.91
CA PHE A 748 16.47 -7.22 -88.29
C PHE A 748 17.55 -8.23 -88.72
N ALA A 749 18.56 -7.77 -89.39
CA ALA A 749 19.70 -8.60 -89.79
C ALA A 749 20.51 -9.04 -88.60
N LEU A 750 20.64 -8.17 -87.62
CA LEU A 750 21.28 -8.47 -86.31
C LEU A 750 20.47 -9.50 -85.52
N VAL A 751 19.17 -9.31 -85.35
CA VAL A 751 18.27 -10.20 -84.68
C VAL A 751 18.24 -11.57 -85.36
N ARG A 752 18.18 -11.61 -86.67
CA ARG A 752 18.19 -12.88 -87.38
C ARG A 752 19.51 -13.66 -87.27
N ARG A 753 20.63 -12.91 -87.22
CA ARG A 753 21.97 -13.51 -86.99
C ARG A 753 22.10 -14.10 -85.66
N TYR A 754 21.59 -13.38 -84.58
CA TYR A 754 21.60 -13.87 -83.17
C TYR A 754 20.64 -15.02 -82.96
N ALA A 755 19.43 -14.95 -83.44
CA ALA A 755 18.43 -15.97 -83.27
C ALA A 755 18.71 -17.29 -84.06
N LEU A 756 19.42 -17.24 -85.15
CA LEU A 756 19.83 -18.40 -85.89
C LEU A 756 21.13 -19.05 -85.36
N ASN A 757 21.95 -18.28 -84.58
CA ASN A 757 23.07 -18.86 -83.88
C ASN A 757 22.53 -19.47 -82.55
N ALA A 758 22.31 -20.72 -82.53
CA ALA A 758 21.73 -21.47 -81.44
C ALA A 758 22.41 -21.10 -80.11
N GLY A 759 21.72 -20.41 -79.20
CA GLY A 759 22.11 -20.16 -77.84
C GLY A 759 22.18 -18.74 -77.34
N GLU A 760 21.99 -17.74 -78.21
CA GLU A 760 21.91 -16.32 -77.68
C GLU A 760 20.46 -15.96 -77.26
N SER A 761 20.30 -15.53 -75.97
CA SER A 761 19.07 -15.06 -75.41
C SER A 761 18.90 -13.58 -75.67
N VAL A 762 17.66 -13.13 -75.77
CA VAL A 762 17.30 -11.69 -75.75
C VAL A 762 17.68 -11.08 -74.37
N GLU A 763 18.40 -9.98 -74.46
CA GLU A 763 18.93 -9.38 -73.19
C GLU A 763 17.88 -8.75 -72.30
N GLN A 764 16.79 -8.26 -72.88
CA GLN A 764 15.75 -7.58 -72.12
C GLN A 764 14.35 -7.85 -72.65
N LEU A 765 13.43 -8.25 -71.88
CA LEU A 765 12.01 -8.37 -72.13
C LEU A 765 11.23 -7.45 -71.26
N ASP A 766 10.55 -6.45 -71.78
CA ASP A 766 9.60 -5.60 -71.09
C ASP A 766 8.18 -6.09 -71.35
N GLY A 767 7.42 -6.35 -70.26
CA GLY A 767 6.10 -6.91 -70.45
C GLY A 767 5.04 -6.30 -69.50
N ILE A 768 3.82 -6.33 -70.02
CA ILE A 768 2.63 -6.07 -69.24
C ILE A 768 1.84 -7.38 -69.15
N MET A 769 1.65 -7.89 -67.92
CA MET A 769 0.99 -9.18 -67.74
C MET A 769 -0.28 -8.98 -66.92
N LYS A 770 -1.35 -9.65 -67.24
CA LYS A 770 -2.57 -9.70 -66.46
C LYS A 770 -2.61 -10.95 -65.59
N ILE A 771 -2.73 -10.78 -64.27
CA ILE A 771 -2.81 -11.86 -63.30
C ILE A 771 -4.17 -11.77 -62.59
N GLY A 772 -4.98 -12.84 -62.68
CA GLY A 772 -6.27 -12.87 -62.00
C GLY A 772 -7.22 -11.71 -62.36
N GLY A 773 -7.16 -11.18 -63.54
CA GLY A 773 -7.89 -10.00 -64.01
C GLY A 773 -7.18 -8.66 -63.75
N TYR A 774 -6.03 -8.67 -63.12
CA TYR A 774 -5.22 -7.49 -62.78
C TYR A 774 -4.04 -7.37 -63.75
N THR A 775 -3.56 -6.14 -63.99
CA THR A 775 -2.46 -5.84 -64.88
C THR A 775 -1.23 -5.42 -64.08
N TYR A 776 -0.07 -5.96 -64.38
CA TYR A 776 1.21 -5.49 -63.88
C TYR A 776 2.21 -5.34 -65.02
N SER A 777 3.26 -4.60 -64.81
CA SER A 777 4.36 -4.45 -65.76
C SER A 777 5.67 -4.91 -65.13
N GLU A 778 6.46 -5.69 -65.84
CA GLU A 778 7.78 -6.15 -65.46
C GLU A 778 8.78 -5.92 -66.57
N THR A 779 9.95 -5.41 -66.23
CA THR A 779 11.10 -5.36 -67.09
C THR A 779 12.10 -6.43 -66.71
N THR A 780 12.40 -7.36 -67.56
CA THR A 780 13.28 -8.51 -67.28
C THR A 780 14.51 -8.49 -68.19
N ASP A 781 15.69 -8.49 -67.63
CA ASP A 781 16.95 -8.79 -68.34
C ASP A 781 17.18 -10.31 -68.33
N ALA A 782 17.04 -10.93 -69.47
CA ALA A 782 17.14 -12.38 -69.62
C ALA A 782 18.55 -12.92 -69.43
N ASN A 783 19.59 -12.08 -69.37
CA ASN A 783 20.99 -12.50 -69.29
C ASN A 783 21.71 -12.21 -67.98
N THR A 784 21.05 -11.65 -66.96
CA THR A 784 21.72 -11.40 -65.68
C THR A 784 21.42 -12.51 -64.66
N GLN A 785 22.42 -13.34 -64.36
CA GLN A 785 22.43 -14.08 -63.10
C GLN A 785 22.31 -13.10 -61.96
N PRO A 786 21.63 -13.46 -60.87
CA PRO A 786 21.54 -12.58 -59.70
C PRO A 786 22.89 -12.53 -59.02
N THR A 787 23.77 -11.61 -59.37
CA THR A 787 24.87 -11.18 -58.51
C THR A 787 24.28 -10.20 -57.55
N GLY A 788 24.27 -10.58 -56.23
CA GLY A 788 23.89 -9.68 -55.15
C GLY A 788 24.75 -8.42 -55.17
N SER A 789 24.10 -7.31 -55.14
CA SER A 789 24.49 -5.97 -54.70
C SER A 789 24.24 -4.86 -55.70
N SER A 790 23.65 -3.86 -55.17
CA SER A 790 23.62 -2.44 -55.53
C SER A 790 22.86 -2.00 -56.77
N GLY A 791 21.76 -1.36 -56.44
CA GLY A 791 21.36 -0.05 -56.95
C GLY A 791 21.54 0.19 -58.46
N ASN A 792 20.48 -0.11 -59.22
CA ASN A 792 20.27 0.67 -60.44
C ASN A 792 18.78 0.89 -60.64
N GLN A 793 18.45 2.16 -60.84
CA GLN A 793 17.15 2.67 -61.14
C GLN A 793 16.55 1.97 -62.34
N ARG A 794 15.53 1.15 -62.10
CA ARG A 794 14.71 0.60 -63.19
C ARG A 794 13.67 1.64 -63.58
N ARG A 795 13.67 2.00 -64.82
CA ARG A 795 12.64 2.86 -65.44
C ARG A 795 11.40 2.02 -65.67
N TYR A 796 10.32 2.47 -65.08
CA TYR A 796 8.99 1.94 -65.34
C TYR A 796 8.36 2.62 -66.50
N ILE A 797 7.70 1.88 -67.30
CA ILE A 797 6.71 2.39 -68.32
C ILE A 797 5.34 1.99 -67.77
#